data_44a4b7f058a9a27c265548ba430fc515
#
_entry.id   44a4b7f058a9a27c265548ba430fc515
#
_cell.length_a   1.000
_cell.length_b   1.000
_cell.length_c   1.000
_cell.angle_alpha   90.00
_cell.angle_beta   90.00
_cell.angle_gamma   90.00
#
_symmetry.space_group_name_H-M   'P 1'
#
loop_
_entity.id
_entity.type
_entity.pdbx_description
1 polymer ?
#
loop_
_entity_poly.entity_id
_entity_poly.type
_entity_poly.pdbx_seq_one_letter_code
_entity_poly.pdbx_strand_id
1 'polypeptide(L)'
;MRAIKERSVEELEELVREFVRNAEARGAKVHFAADAKEACEIILGIAERAGARTVVKSKSLTSEEIELNGVLEGAGIEVIETDLGERIIQLAKERPSHLVFPAIHRTVEEVAGLFSAEAGVRLEPEIGAVLRYVRERLRRKFLEADVGINGANVAIAELGAVVLETNEGNGRLVASLPRIQIVLLGIEKVVSTVEEALMLARSHAVAATGQRLTVYVSVMGGRMELPGSEGRELHVVLLDNGRRRMREDPVFREALYCIRCGACMNVCAPYSVVGGHVFGHIYPGPIGIPWTANVHGLDRAVFAHLCISCGLCREVCPVEINIPMMIARVKELDAESRGFPWVNRVMMAYERFGALASRFAPVANWALRSRTFRWLMERLLGLDRDAEVPPFAERSLRARLGRVMRRPENPVMRVALFPDFFYEYVRPDLAEGMIALLQETGIEVDVPDVRTSGYPLVAYGDLKGAMRIAEYNVRVLREFTSRGYLVVSLEPTATYALKFVYPYLLRNEASVEVAGKTVEALGLLRELAASGRLSARPVRGRYGVHVPCHQRALSGAENVLWLLRRAGAEAEVVGDGMCCGMAGTFGMKAGPIGRKLSQAMGRRLFDAFRSGGFDAIVTESSVCALHLRSGTGMRVLHPLELLRFEARS
;
A
#
# COMPACT_ATOMS: atom_id res chain seq x y z
N MET A 1 14.76 -3.82 10.85
CA MET A 1 14.45 -2.64 10.01
C MET A 1 13.56 -1.66 10.74
N ARG A 2 12.33 -2.07 11.11
CA ARG A 2 11.41 -1.17 11.82
C ARG A 2 12.03 -0.59 13.08
N ALA A 3 12.59 -1.39 13.96
CA ALA A 3 13.20 -0.93 15.21
C ALA A 3 14.32 0.11 15.00
N ILE A 4 15.14 -0.03 13.93
CA ILE A 4 16.16 0.96 13.57
C ILE A 4 15.50 2.29 13.22
N LYS A 5 14.52 2.28 12.31
CA LYS A 5 13.89 3.51 11.85
C LYS A 5 13.04 4.18 12.93
N GLU A 6 12.37 3.39 13.77
CA GLU A 6 11.57 3.88 14.90
C GLU A 6 12.45 4.61 15.89
N ARG A 7 13.54 3.99 16.36
CA ARG A 7 14.54 4.63 17.23
C ARG A 7 15.14 5.87 16.57
N SER A 8 15.56 5.79 15.31
CA SER A 8 16.16 6.94 14.62
C SER A 8 15.22 8.15 14.53
N VAL A 9 13.91 7.92 14.39
CA VAL A 9 12.91 8.99 14.36
C VAL A 9 12.59 9.48 15.79
N GLU A 10 12.63 8.62 16.79
CA GLU A 10 12.46 9.00 18.19
C GLU A 10 13.64 9.87 18.68
N GLU A 11 14.87 9.49 18.35
CA GLU A 11 16.11 10.16 18.73
C GLU A 11 16.59 11.20 17.69
N LEU A 12 15.71 11.62 16.78
CA LEU A 12 16.05 12.42 15.58
C LEU A 12 16.94 13.63 15.87
N GLU A 13 16.58 14.42 16.88
CA GLU A 13 17.30 15.67 17.19
C GLU A 13 18.71 15.41 17.76
N GLU A 14 18.89 14.32 18.47
CA GLU A 14 20.18 13.92 19.02
C GLU A 14 21.08 13.40 17.91
N LEU A 15 20.58 12.50 17.08
CA LEU A 15 21.32 11.94 15.95
C LEU A 15 21.71 13.00 14.93
N VAL A 16 20.84 13.97 14.67
CA VAL A 16 21.15 15.09 13.77
C VAL A 16 22.27 15.95 14.35
N ARG A 17 22.22 16.28 15.65
CA ARG A 17 23.32 17.06 16.31
C ARG A 17 24.64 16.31 16.30
N GLU A 18 24.62 15.00 16.53
CA GLU A 18 25.79 14.15 16.46
C GLU A 18 26.37 14.11 15.05
N PHE A 19 25.52 13.90 14.04
CA PHE A 19 25.90 13.93 12.64
C PHE A 19 26.61 15.24 12.25
N VAL A 20 26.02 16.38 12.60
CA VAL A 20 26.57 17.72 12.31
C VAL A 20 27.97 17.86 12.92
N ARG A 21 28.10 17.60 14.22
CA ARG A 21 29.38 17.69 14.92
C ARG A 21 30.47 16.85 14.26
N ASN A 22 30.13 15.60 13.92
CA ASN A 22 31.09 14.67 13.32
C ASN A 22 31.43 15.00 11.86
N ALA A 23 30.45 15.51 11.09
CA ALA A 23 30.66 15.95 9.71
C ALA A 23 31.56 17.21 9.64
N GLU A 24 31.30 18.20 10.50
CA GLU A 24 32.11 19.43 10.57
C GLU A 24 33.53 19.16 11.07
N ALA A 25 33.68 18.26 12.05
CA ALA A 25 34.99 17.84 12.53
C ALA A 25 35.88 17.21 11.42
N ARG A 26 35.24 16.69 10.35
CA ARG A 26 35.89 16.13 9.15
C ARG A 26 35.96 17.12 7.99
N GLY A 27 35.63 18.39 8.21
CA GLY A 27 35.77 19.47 7.24
C GLY A 27 34.59 19.63 6.27
N ALA A 28 33.47 19.00 6.52
CA ALA A 28 32.22 19.30 5.80
C ALA A 28 31.61 20.62 6.29
N LYS A 29 30.93 21.35 5.41
CA LYS A 29 30.13 22.53 5.75
C LYS A 29 28.67 22.09 5.82
N VAL A 30 28.07 22.10 7.03
CA VAL A 30 26.70 21.65 7.22
C VAL A 30 25.75 22.85 7.27
N HIS A 31 24.63 22.73 6.56
CA HIS A 31 23.58 23.73 6.47
C HIS A 31 22.24 23.11 6.87
N PHE A 32 21.43 23.87 7.57
CA PHE A 32 20.03 23.51 7.85
C PHE A 32 19.10 24.31 6.97
N ALA A 33 18.07 23.64 6.47
CA ALA A 33 16.97 24.26 5.76
C ALA A 33 15.63 23.85 6.38
N ALA A 34 14.85 24.82 6.85
CA ALA A 34 13.55 24.58 7.45
C ALA A 34 12.51 24.16 6.39
N ASP A 35 12.65 24.65 5.18
CA ASP A 35 11.73 24.38 4.08
C ASP A 35 12.44 24.31 2.71
N ALA A 36 11.64 24.05 1.68
CA ALA A 36 12.11 23.93 0.30
C ALA A 36 12.77 25.22 -0.22
N LYS A 37 12.23 26.39 0.15
CA LYS A 37 12.74 27.69 -0.30
C LYS A 37 14.12 27.95 0.24
N GLU A 38 14.29 27.78 1.54
CA GLU A 38 15.60 27.98 2.22
C GLU A 38 16.66 27.00 1.69
N ALA A 39 16.28 25.74 1.43
CA ALA A 39 17.20 24.77 0.83
C ALA A 39 17.67 25.20 -0.56
N CYS A 40 16.75 25.68 -1.39
CA CYS A 40 17.07 26.22 -2.72
C CYS A 40 17.98 27.46 -2.64
N GLU A 41 17.70 28.40 -1.74
CA GLU A 41 18.52 29.61 -1.53
C GLU A 41 19.94 29.24 -1.08
N ILE A 42 20.11 28.31 -0.17
CA ILE A 42 21.41 27.80 0.28
C ILE A 42 22.19 27.20 -0.89
N ILE A 43 21.56 26.28 -1.63
CA ILE A 43 22.23 25.56 -2.74
C ILE A 43 22.59 26.53 -3.88
N LEU A 44 21.66 27.42 -4.26
CA LEU A 44 21.91 28.44 -5.28
C LEU A 44 23.05 29.36 -4.84
N GLY A 45 23.05 29.87 -3.61
CA GLY A 45 24.11 30.71 -3.09
C GLY A 45 25.47 30.03 -3.04
N ILE A 46 25.57 28.71 -2.85
CA ILE A 46 26.81 27.95 -2.96
C ILE A 46 27.25 27.91 -4.42
N ALA A 47 26.34 27.61 -5.36
CA ALA A 47 26.64 27.53 -6.77
C ALA A 47 27.11 28.91 -7.34
N GLU A 48 26.42 29.99 -6.98
CA GLU A 48 26.79 31.36 -7.39
C GLU A 48 28.17 31.80 -6.88
N ARG A 49 28.46 31.55 -5.59
CA ARG A 49 29.81 31.83 -5.03
C ARG A 49 30.89 31.02 -5.70
N ALA A 50 30.59 29.87 -6.23
CA ALA A 50 31.48 29.03 -7.01
C ALA A 50 31.67 29.54 -8.45
N GLY A 51 30.87 30.49 -8.92
CA GLY A 51 30.78 30.88 -10.31
C GLY A 51 30.31 29.75 -11.22
N ALA A 52 29.44 28.86 -10.70
CA ALA A 52 29.03 27.66 -11.39
C ALA A 52 28.21 27.98 -12.65
N ARG A 53 28.56 27.36 -13.76
CA ARG A 53 27.80 27.39 -15.02
C ARG A 53 27.12 26.07 -15.30
N THR A 54 27.69 24.97 -14.82
CA THR A 54 27.20 23.61 -15.03
C THR A 54 27.15 22.84 -13.71
N VAL A 55 25.98 22.30 -13.42
CA VAL A 55 25.74 21.41 -12.29
C VAL A 55 25.41 20.01 -12.81
N VAL A 56 26.10 18.99 -12.31
CA VAL A 56 25.71 17.59 -12.52
C VAL A 56 25.04 17.06 -11.28
N LYS A 57 23.91 16.36 -11.47
CA LYS A 57 23.09 15.87 -10.36
C LYS A 57 22.87 14.36 -10.48
N SER A 58 23.05 13.61 -9.39
CA SER A 58 22.56 12.24 -9.31
C SER A 58 21.10 12.24 -8.86
N LYS A 59 20.38 11.17 -9.20
CA LYS A 59 18.99 11.00 -8.83
C LYS A 59 18.74 11.27 -7.36
N SER A 60 17.81 12.17 -7.06
CA SER A 60 17.41 12.53 -5.70
C SER A 60 15.97 12.98 -5.63
N LEU A 61 15.11 12.16 -5.05
CA LEU A 61 13.72 12.55 -4.78
C LEU A 61 13.61 13.77 -3.85
N THR A 62 14.61 14.00 -2.99
CA THR A 62 14.63 15.18 -2.11
C THR A 62 14.88 16.46 -2.91
N SER A 63 15.68 16.41 -3.99
CA SER A 63 15.85 17.57 -4.87
C SER A 63 14.63 17.83 -5.76
N GLU A 64 13.90 16.77 -6.15
CA GLU A 64 12.61 16.91 -6.84
C GLU A 64 11.54 17.48 -5.90
N GLU A 65 11.55 17.08 -4.63
CA GLU A 65 10.62 17.59 -3.59
C GLU A 65 10.66 19.12 -3.47
N ILE A 66 11.84 19.71 -3.62
CA ILE A 66 12.05 21.17 -3.53
C ILE A 66 12.12 21.87 -4.90
N GLU A 67 11.86 21.14 -5.98
CA GLU A 67 11.91 21.66 -7.37
C GLU A 67 13.24 22.35 -7.73
N LEU A 68 14.35 21.81 -7.22
CA LEU A 68 15.68 22.43 -7.28
C LEU A 68 16.14 22.76 -8.72
N ASN A 69 15.87 21.87 -9.70
CA ASN A 69 16.29 22.08 -11.08
C ASN A 69 15.74 23.38 -11.64
N GLY A 70 14.47 23.69 -11.42
CA GLY A 70 13.84 24.92 -11.89
C GLY A 70 14.46 26.19 -11.28
N VAL A 71 14.89 26.14 -10.02
CA VAL A 71 15.56 27.27 -9.36
C VAL A 71 16.95 27.53 -9.95
N LEU A 72 17.76 26.49 -10.14
CA LEU A 72 19.10 26.61 -10.72
C LEU A 72 19.05 27.05 -12.20
N GLU A 73 18.17 26.44 -12.99
CA GLU A 73 17.96 26.79 -14.40
C GLU A 73 17.44 28.24 -14.54
N GLY A 74 16.54 28.68 -13.64
CA GLY A 74 16.07 30.05 -13.57
C GLY A 74 17.17 31.10 -13.29
N ALA A 75 18.25 30.69 -12.62
CA ALA A 75 19.45 31.50 -12.38
C ALA A 75 20.49 31.39 -13.53
N GLY A 76 20.17 30.70 -14.62
CA GLY A 76 21.05 30.55 -15.79
C GLY A 76 22.12 29.46 -15.65
N ILE A 77 21.97 28.56 -14.68
CA ILE A 77 22.88 27.42 -14.47
C ILE A 77 22.36 26.21 -15.22
N GLU A 78 23.18 25.58 -16.06
CA GLU A 78 22.84 24.35 -16.75
C GLU A 78 22.79 23.18 -15.75
N VAL A 79 21.65 22.50 -15.60
CA VAL A 79 21.50 21.34 -14.73
C VAL A 79 21.40 20.06 -15.55
N ILE A 80 22.28 19.09 -15.28
CA ILE A 80 22.35 17.81 -15.98
C ILE A 80 22.05 16.67 -15.02
N GLU A 81 20.91 16.01 -15.22
CA GLU A 81 20.64 14.72 -14.57
C GLU A 81 21.55 13.65 -15.14
N THR A 82 22.21 12.89 -14.27
CA THR A 82 23.20 11.88 -14.66
C THR A 82 22.71 10.45 -14.54
N ASP A 83 21.58 10.23 -13.85
CA ASP A 83 20.83 8.97 -13.90
C ASP A 83 20.06 8.94 -15.22
N LEU A 84 20.12 7.82 -15.96
CA LEU A 84 19.48 7.72 -17.28
C LEU A 84 17.97 7.92 -17.19
N GLY A 85 17.31 7.34 -16.18
CA GLY A 85 15.87 7.49 -16.00
C GLY A 85 15.48 8.93 -15.68
N GLU A 86 16.21 9.61 -14.81
CA GLU A 86 15.98 11.04 -14.50
C GLU A 86 16.31 11.93 -15.71
N ARG A 87 17.36 11.58 -16.50
CA ARG A 87 17.67 12.35 -17.73
C ARG A 87 16.54 12.26 -18.75
N ILE A 88 15.95 11.08 -18.93
CA ILE A 88 14.78 10.89 -19.79
C ILE A 88 13.61 11.78 -19.31
N ILE A 89 13.31 11.78 -18.02
CA ILE A 89 12.25 12.60 -17.41
C ILE A 89 12.56 14.10 -17.58
N GLN A 90 13.81 14.52 -17.36
CA GLN A 90 14.24 15.90 -17.57
C GLN A 90 14.03 16.36 -19.02
N LEU A 91 14.44 15.53 -20.00
CA LEU A 91 14.23 15.84 -21.43
C LEU A 91 12.74 15.85 -21.81
N ALA A 92 11.96 14.96 -21.22
CA ALA A 92 10.51 14.91 -21.42
C ALA A 92 9.75 16.04 -20.66
N LYS A 93 10.40 16.77 -19.77
CA LYS A 93 9.80 17.77 -18.86
C LYS A 93 8.65 17.19 -18.04
N GLU A 94 8.85 15.99 -17.52
CA GLU A 94 7.87 15.23 -16.73
C GLU A 94 8.33 15.04 -15.28
N ARG A 95 7.39 14.60 -14.44
CA ARG A 95 7.69 14.14 -13.08
C ARG A 95 8.01 12.65 -13.07
N PRO A 96 8.77 12.14 -12.08
CA PRO A 96 9.03 10.71 -11.94
C PRO A 96 7.72 9.92 -11.82
N SER A 97 7.59 8.83 -12.60
CA SER A 97 6.43 7.91 -12.53
C SER A 97 6.60 6.82 -11.48
N HIS A 98 7.84 6.55 -11.05
CA HIS A 98 8.17 5.53 -10.05
C HIS A 98 9.34 5.99 -9.18
N LEU A 99 9.36 5.61 -7.88
CA LEU A 99 10.41 6.01 -6.93
C LEU A 99 11.81 5.54 -7.35
N VAL A 100 11.91 4.32 -7.91
CA VAL A 100 13.19 3.71 -8.31
C VAL A 100 13.43 3.83 -9.81
N PHE A 101 12.39 3.65 -10.63
CA PHE A 101 12.45 3.66 -12.09
C PHE A 101 11.63 4.81 -12.68
N PRO A 102 12.14 6.06 -12.64
CA PRO A 102 11.33 7.26 -12.94
C PRO A 102 10.69 7.27 -14.32
N ALA A 103 11.36 6.69 -15.33
CA ALA A 103 10.92 6.65 -16.72
C ALA A 103 10.27 5.32 -17.15
N ILE A 104 9.78 4.48 -16.20
CA ILE A 104 9.25 3.12 -16.49
C ILE A 104 8.05 3.11 -17.46
N HIS A 105 7.40 4.24 -17.67
CA HIS A 105 6.25 4.41 -18.55
C HIS A 105 6.64 4.70 -20.02
N ARG A 106 7.94 4.90 -20.31
CA ARG A 106 8.43 5.25 -21.66
C ARG A 106 8.92 4.03 -22.41
N THR A 107 8.61 3.98 -23.73
CA THR A 107 9.13 2.96 -24.63
C THR A 107 10.52 3.33 -25.16
N VAL A 108 11.23 2.36 -25.76
CA VAL A 108 12.57 2.58 -26.35
C VAL A 108 12.50 3.59 -27.51
N GLU A 109 11.43 3.56 -28.31
CA GLU A 109 11.18 4.47 -29.42
C GLU A 109 11.01 5.92 -28.93
N GLU A 110 10.22 6.13 -27.87
CA GLU A 110 10.03 7.45 -27.28
C GLU A 110 11.33 7.99 -26.70
N VAL A 111 12.09 7.13 -26.00
CA VAL A 111 13.40 7.49 -25.44
C VAL A 111 14.41 7.86 -26.53
N ALA A 112 14.49 7.06 -27.61
CA ALA A 112 15.35 7.39 -28.75
C ALA A 112 14.94 8.70 -29.43
N GLY A 113 13.64 9.00 -29.49
CA GLY A 113 13.13 10.28 -29.99
C GLY A 113 13.59 11.48 -29.15
N LEU A 114 13.52 11.39 -27.81
CA LEU A 114 13.99 12.43 -26.89
C LEU A 114 15.48 12.70 -27.05
N PHE A 115 16.30 11.66 -27.08
CA PHE A 115 17.75 11.81 -27.27
C PHE A 115 18.15 12.23 -28.70
N SER A 116 17.35 11.87 -29.71
CA SER A 116 17.55 12.38 -31.08
C SER A 116 17.35 13.90 -31.15
N ALA A 117 16.33 14.40 -30.46
CA ALA A 117 16.08 15.83 -30.37
C ALA A 117 17.22 16.57 -29.63
N GLU A 118 17.75 16.01 -28.55
CA GLU A 118 18.92 16.55 -27.85
C GLU A 118 20.17 16.51 -28.72
N ALA A 119 20.39 15.41 -29.45
CA ALA A 119 21.59 15.19 -30.27
C ALA A 119 21.59 16.03 -31.56
N GLY A 120 20.42 16.45 -32.05
CA GLY A 120 20.27 17.06 -33.38
C GLY A 120 20.43 16.08 -34.53
N VAL A 121 20.50 14.77 -34.24
CA VAL A 121 20.62 13.67 -35.22
C VAL A 121 19.73 12.51 -34.82
N ARG A 122 19.25 11.75 -35.79
CA ARG A 122 18.41 10.56 -35.54
C ARG A 122 19.24 9.45 -34.89
N LEU A 123 18.81 9.01 -33.73
CA LEU A 123 19.33 7.81 -33.07
C LEU A 123 18.38 6.63 -33.35
N GLU A 124 18.96 5.48 -33.66
CA GLU A 124 18.16 4.26 -33.82
C GLU A 124 17.51 3.87 -32.46
N PRO A 125 16.25 3.33 -32.48
CA PRO A 125 15.55 2.93 -31.26
C PRO A 125 16.08 1.60 -30.70
N GLU A 126 17.38 1.58 -30.48
CA GLU A 126 18.12 0.47 -29.87
C GLU A 126 18.77 0.93 -28.58
N ILE A 127 18.64 0.12 -27.53
CA ILE A 127 19.24 0.42 -26.21
C ILE A 127 20.72 0.73 -26.34
N GLY A 128 21.47 -0.04 -27.14
CA GLY A 128 22.90 0.15 -27.34
C GLY A 128 23.28 1.48 -28.01
N ALA A 129 22.47 1.95 -28.97
CA ALA A 129 22.69 3.22 -29.67
C ALA A 129 22.46 4.41 -28.70
N VAL A 130 21.34 4.39 -27.98
CA VAL A 130 21.01 5.42 -26.97
C VAL A 130 22.07 5.46 -25.86
N LEU A 131 22.48 4.31 -25.32
CA LEU A 131 23.48 4.25 -24.26
C LEU A 131 24.84 4.79 -24.70
N ARG A 132 25.29 4.52 -25.92
CA ARG A 132 26.55 5.08 -26.46
C ARG A 132 26.50 6.60 -26.48
N TYR A 133 25.43 7.17 -27.04
CA TYR A 133 25.26 8.63 -27.08
C TYR A 133 25.26 9.26 -25.67
N VAL A 134 24.40 8.73 -24.77
CA VAL A 134 24.29 9.25 -23.40
C VAL A 134 25.60 9.14 -22.65
N ARG A 135 26.35 8.04 -22.81
CA ARG A 135 27.64 7.82 -22.16
C ARG A 135 28.69 8.84 -22.62
N GLU A 136 28.78 9.14 -23.92
CA GLU A 136 29.69 10.14 -24.46
C GLU A 136 29.28 11.55 -24.02
N ARG A 137 28.00 11.85 -24.03
CA ARG A 137 27.44 13.15 -23.60
C ARG A 137 27.74 13.41 -22.12
N LEU A 138 27.38 12.47 -21.25
CA LEU A 138 27.57 12.60 -19.82
C LEU A 138 29.03 12.61 -19.41
N ARG A 139 29.91 11.86 -20.10
CA ARG A 139 31.35 11.88 -19.82
C ARG A 139 31.90 13.29 -19.87
N ARG A 140 31.56 14.08 -20.89
CA ARG A 140 32.00 15.48 -21.00
C ARG A 140 31.44 16.32 -19.87
N LYS A 141 30.13 16.17 -19.58
CA LYS A 141 29.44 16.93 -18.52
C LYS A 141 30.05 16.67 -17.14
N PHE A 142 30.41 15.44 -16.82
CA PHE A 142 31.10 15.12 -15.57
C PHE A 142 32.46 15.84 -15.43
N LEU A 143 33.22 15.98 -16.52
CA LEU A 143 34.53 16.62 -16.52
C LEU A 143 34.49 18.14 -16.51
N GLU A 144 33.38 18.72 -17.04
CA GLU A 144 33.19 20.17 -17.17
C GLU A 144 32.40 20.77 -15.98
N ALA A 145 31.79 19.92 -15.16
CA ALA A 145 30.90 20.39 -14.09
C ALA A 145 31.64 21.11 -12.96
N ASP A 146 31.10 22.26 -12.57
CA ASP A 146 31.59 23.07 -11.45
C ASP A 146 31.14 22.53 -10.10
N VAL A 147 29.87 22.05 -10.05
CA VAL A 147 29.21 21.56 -8.85
C VAL A 147 28.57 20.21 -9.11
N GLY A 148 28.73 19.29 -8.14
CA GLY A 148 28.06 18.02 -8.10
C GLY A 148 27.00 17.99 -6.98
N ILE A 149 25.77 17.60 -7.29
CA ILE A 149 24.70 17.47 -6.30
C ILE A 149 24.25 16.01 -6.17
N ASN A 150 24.37 15.48 -4.97
CA ASN A 150 23.89 14.13 -4.63
C ASN A 150 22.74 14.20 -3.61
N GLY A 151 21.85 13.23 -3.66
CA GLY A 151 21.06 12.85 -2.48
C GLY A 151 21.86 11.93 -1.56
N ALA A 152 21.23 11.42 -0.50
CA ALA A 152 21.74 10.32 0.29
C ALA A 152 20.62 9.31 0.57
N ASN A 153 20.96 8.01 0.59
CA ASN A 153 20.05 6.97 1.02
C ASN A 153 19.93 6.96 2.55
N VAL A 154 21.08 7.05 3.23
CA VAL A 154 21.19 7.07 4.70
C VAL A 154 22.29 8.04 5.11
N ALA A 155 22.21 8.64 6.29
CA ALA A 155 23.30 9.40 6.92
C ALA A 155 23.67 8.73 8.25
N ILE A 156 24.97 8.66 8.56
CA ILE A 156 25.53 7.96 9.72
C ILE A 156 26.02 8.97 10.75
N ALA A 157 25.34 9.04 11.89
CA ALA A 157 25.64 10.04 12.93
C ALA A 157 27.05 9.88 13.50
N GLU A 158 27.46 8.68 13.88
CA GLU A 158 28.77 8.42 14.48
C GLU A 158 29.96 8.77 13.55
N LEU A 159 29.74 8.76 12.23
CA LEU A 159 30.77 9.12 11.26
C LEU A 159 30.62 10.52 10.68
N GLY A 160 29.46 11.17 10.79
CA GLY A 160 29.19 12.39 10.03
C GLY A 160 29.30 12.16 8.52
N ALA A 161 28.93 10.97 8.04
CA ALA A 161 29.07 10.53 6.66
C ALA A 161 27.72 10.11 6.07
N VAL A 162 27.62 10.13 4.74
CA VAL A 162 26.40 9.72 4.03
C VAL A 162 26.65 8.46 3.20
N VAL A 163 25.63 7.64 3.05
CA VAL A 163 25.63 6.46 2.19
C VAL A 163 24.85 6.76 0.93
N LEU A 164 25.47 6.50 -0.21
CA LEU A 164 24.86 6.56 -1.53
C LEU A 164 24.88 5.18 -2.18
N GLU A 165 23.72 4.71 -2.58
CA GLU A 165 23.52 3.45 -3.27
C GLU A 165 23.23 3.71 -4.74
N THR A 166 24.01 3.11 -5.64
CA THR A 166 23.80 3.20 -7.08
C THR A 166 24.15 1.89 -7.77
N ASN A 167 23.50 1.61 -8.89
CA ASN A 167 23.89 0.52 -9.79
C ASN A 167 24.83 1.02 -10.90
N GLU A 168 24.81 2.31 -11.20
CA GLU A 168 25.65 3.01 -12.14
C GLU A 168 26.80 3.74 -11.42
N GLY A 169 27.80 4.12 -12.16
CA GLY A 169 28.93 4.89 -11.61
C GLY A 169 28.67 6.39 -11.42
N ASN A 170 27.51 6.88 -11.88
CA ASN A 170 27.17 8.31 -11.94
C ASN A 170 27.22 9.00 -10.56
N GLY A 171 26.65 8.42 -9.51
CA GLY A 171 26.66 9.03 -8.19
C GLY A 171 28.05 9.29 -7.64
N ARG A 172 29.03 8.38 -7.90
CA ARG A 172 30.43 8.56 -7.51
C ARG A 172 31.12 9.62 -8.36
N LEU A 173 30.83 9.66 -9.67
CA LEU A 173 31.40 10.68 -10.55
C LEU A 173 30.91 12.08 -10.18
N VAL A 174 29.60 12.23 -9.88
CA VAL A 174 29.02 13.47 -9.36
C VAL A 174 29.69 13.89 -8.05
N ALA A 175 29.97 12.94 -7.16
CA ALA A 175 30.61 13.23 -5.87
C ALA A 175 32.10 13.53 -5.96
N SER A 176 32.82 12.99 -6.96
CA SER A 176 34.29 13.00 -6.97
C SER A 176 34.93 13.90 -8.02
N LEU A 177 34.24 14.27 -9.10
CA LEU A 177 34.84 15.07 -10.17
C LEU A 177 34.68 16.57 -9.96
N PRO A 178 33.49 17.13 -9.68
CA PRO A 178 33.35 18.56 -9.45
C PRO A 178 34.11 19.04 -8.21
N ARG A 179 34.58 20.30 -8.26
CA ARG A 179 35.28 20.90 -7.12
C ARG A 179 34.39 21.08 -5.90
N ILE A 180 33.12 21.35 -6.09
CA ILE A 180 32.16 21.51 -5.01
C ILE A 180 31.16 20.36 -5.07
N GLN A 181 31.05 19.66 -3.95
CA GLN A 181 30.04 18.63 -3.74
C GLN A 181 28.98 19.15 -2.77
N ILE A 182 27.70 19.02 -3.14
CA ILE A 182 26.55 19.28 -2.28
C ILE A 182 25.80 17.97 -2.09
N VAL A 183 25.51 17.62 -0.83
CA VAL A 183 24.65 16.50 -0.48
C VAL A 183 23.37 17.05 0.15
N LEU A 184 22.23 16.83 -0.52
CA LEU A 184 20.91 17.21 -0.01
C LEU A 184 20.18 16.00 0.53
N LEU A 185 19.76 16.03 1.80
CA LEU A 185 19.02 14.93 2.42
C LEU A 185 18.03 15.42 3.46
N GLY A 186 16.91 14.69 3.59
CA GLY A 186 15.96 14.90 4.69
C GLY A 186 16.53 14.38 6.01
N ILE A 187 16.23 15.09 7.09
CA ILE A 187 16.73 14.75 8.43
C ILE A 187 16.31 13.34 8.89
N GLU A 188 15.21 12.80 8.39
CA GLU A 188 14.70 11.46 8.70
C GLU A 188 15.63 10.32 8.23
N LYS A 189 16.66 10.64 7.45
CA LYS A 189 17.60 9.65 6.91
C LYS A 189 18.79 9.38 7.84
N VAL A 190 18.94 10.15 8.91
CA VAL A 190 20.00 9.95 9.88
C VAL A 190 19.74 8.70 10.71
N VAL A 191 20.75 7.85 10.85
CA VAL A 191 20.79 6.68 11.75
C VAL A 191 22.05 6.74 12.61
N SER A 192 22.10 5.95 13.67
CA SER A 192 23.18 6.03 14.66
C SER A 192 24.50 5.49 14.09
N THR A 193 24.52 4.23 13.60
CA THR A 193 25.77 3.50 13.32
C THR A 193 25.92 3.06 11.86
N VAL A 194 27.13 2.64 11.50
CA VAL A 194 27.46 2.05 10.18
C VAL A 194 26.67 0.77 9.96
N GLU A 195 26.54 -0.08 10.98
CA GLU A 195 25.82 -1.36 10.89
C GLU A 195 24.35 -1.14 10.54
N GLU A 196 23.72 -0.15 11.17
CA GLU A 196 22.34 0.23 10.87
C GLU A 196 22.20 0.72 9.42
N ALA A 197 23.11 1.56 8.98
CA ALA A 197 23.13 2.08 7.61
C ALA A 197 23.30 0.96 6.58
N LEU A 198 24.22 0.03 6.80
CA LEU A 198 24.45 -1.12 5.91
C LEU A 198 23.25 -2.09 5.91
N MET A 199 22.60 -2.28 7.04
CA MET A 199 21.38 -3.08 7.14
C MET A 199 20.25 -2.44 6.33
N LEU A 200 20.10 -1.12 6.39
CA LEU A 200 19.12 -0.37 5.59
C LEU A 200 19.45 -0.47 4.09
N ALA A 201 20.70 -0.28 3.71
CA ALA A 201 21.15 -0.37 2.31
C ALA A 201 20.88 -1.75 1.71
N ARG A 202 21.23 -2.81 2.45
CA ARG A 202 20.92 -4.19 2.00
C ARG A 202 19.43 -4.42 1.83
N SER A 203 18.61 -3.99 2.78
CA SER A 203 17.16 -4.17 2.71
C SER A 203 16.54 -3.34 1.60
N HIS A 204 17.06 -2.15 1.33
CA HIS A 204 16.64 -1.31 0.21
C HIS A 204 16.89 -2.01 -1.12
N ALA A 205 18.10 -2.54 -1.35
CA ALA A 205 18.46 -3.25 -2.57
C ALA A 205 17.56 -4.47 -2.83
N VAL A 206 17.31 -5.28 -1.79
CA VAL A 206 16.41 -6.45 -1.88
C VAL A 206 14.99 -6.04 -2.23
N ALA A 207 14.45 -5.03 -1.54
CA ALA A 207 13.06 -4.61 -1.72
C ALA A 207 12.82 -3.81 -3.01
N ALA A 208 13.83 -3.10 -3.51
CA ALA A 208 13.73 -2.26 -4.69
C ALA A 208 13.92 -3.03 -6.00
N THR A 209 14.91 -3.90 -6.05
CA THR A 209 15.38 -4.53 -7.29
C THR A 209 15.60 -6.05 -7.19
N GLY A 210 15.41 -6.65 -6.01
CA GLY A 210 15.71 -8.07 -5.75
C GLY A 210 17.22 -8.38 -5.67
N GLN A 211 18.09 -7.36 -5.70
CA GLN A 211 19.53 -7.53 -5.55
C GLN A 211 19.89 -7.76 -4.08
N ARG A 212 20.90 -8.60 -3.81
CA ARG A 212 21.42 -8.77 -2.44
C ARG A 212 22.09 -7.51 -1.91
N LEU A 213 22.66 -6.71 -2.81
CA LEU A 213 23.25 -5.40 -2.57
C LEU A 213 23.29 -4.66 -3.92
N THR A 214 23.27 -3.32 -3.91
CA THR A 214 23.52 -2.51 -5.10
C THR A 214 24.96 -2.68 -5.56
N VAL A 215 25.25 -2.40 -6.84
CA VAL A 215 26.59 -2.54 -7.41
C VAL A 215 27.60 -1.67 -6.65
N TYR A 216 27.19 -0.47 -6.26
CA TYR A 216 28.00 0.45 -5.47
C TYR A 216 27.25 0.89 -4.22
N VAL A 217 27.89 0.72 -3.07
CA VAL A 217 27.53 1.34 -1.80
C VAL A 217 28.71 2.23 -1.42
N SER A 218 28.53 3.53 -1.54
CA SER A 218 29.59 4.51 -1.29
C SER A 218 29.30 5.22 0.03
N VAL A 219 30.27 5.19 0.95
CA VAL A 219 30.26 6.00 2.17
C VAL A 219 31.09 7.24 1.92
N MET A 220 30.49 8.40 2.04
CA MET A 220 31.10 9.68 1.73
C MET A 220 31.04 10.59 2.95
N GLY A 221 32.19 11.11 3.38
CA GLY A 221 32.23 12.02 4.52
C GLY A 221 33.53 12.78 4.57
N GLY A 222 33.49 14.00 5.04
CA GLY A 222 34.63 14.83 5.21
C GLY A 222 35.19 15.45 3.92
N ARG A 223 36.20 16.27 4.08
CA ARG A 223 36.93 16.87 2.98
C ARG A 223 37.85 15.83 2.36
N MET A 224 37.80 15.71 1.04
CA MET A 224 38.72 14.81 0.32
C MET A 224 40.09 15.49 0.16
N GLU A 225 41.10 14.95 0.82
CA GLU A 225 42.50 15.43 0.74
C GLU A 225 43.31 14.47 -0.11
N LEU A 226 43.23 14.62 -1.42
CA LEU A 226 44.03 13.89 -2.39
C LEU A 226 44.88 14.89 -3.19
N PRO A 227 46.09 14.50 -3.71
CA PRO A 227 46.81 15.33 -4.64
C PRO A 227 45.95 15.77 -5.82
N GLY A 228 45.88 17.07 -6.10
CA GLY A 228 44.99 17.65 -7.11
C GLY A 228 43.54 17.89 -6.65
N SER A 229 43.24 17.68 -5.37
CA SER A 229 41.95 17.98 -4.78
C SER A 229 41.92 19.26 -3.93
N GLU A 230 42.95 20.09 -4.06
CA GLU A 230 43.07 21.35 -3.33
C GLU A 230 41.87 22.25 -3.63
N GLY A 231 41.28 22.81 -2.56
CA GLY A 231 40.10 23.66 -2.67
C GLY A 231 38.78 22.95 -2.91
N ARG A 232 38.72 21.62 -2.79
CA ARG A 232 37.43 20.88 -2.80
C ARG A 232 36.66 21.15 -1.53
N GLU A 233 35.34 21.28 -1.70
CA GLU A 233 34.40 21.55 -0.62
C GLU A 233 33.27 20.53 -0.62
N LEU A 234 32.93 20.04 0.59
CA LEU A 234 31.74 19.24 0.82
C LEU A 234 30.75 20.08 1.61
N HIS A 235 29.58 20.29 1.02
CA HIS A 235 28.43 20.90 1.67
C HIS A 235 27.36 19.85 1.92
N VAL A 236 26.78 19.82 3.13
CA VAL A 236 25.66 18.94 3.47
C VAL A 236 24.47 19.82 3.83
N VAL A 237 23.38 19.70 3.10
CA VAL A 237 22.13 20.43 3.36
C VAL A 237 21.11 19.48 3.98
N LEU A 238 20.81 19.69 5.25
CA LEU A 238 19.83 18.94 6.05
C LEU A 238 18.47 19.63 5.95
N LEU A 239 17.50 18.94 5.34
CA LEU A 239 16.18 19.47 5.05
C LEU A 239 15.14 18.96 6.04
N ASP A 240 14.42 19.88 6.71
CA ASP A 240 13.22 19.53 7.49
C ASP A 240 11.97 19.40 6.60
N ASN A 241 11.54 20.47 5.99
CA ASN A 241 10.37 20.54 5.09
C ASN A 241 9.15 19.78 5.63
N GLY A 242 8.85 19.96 6.92
CA GLY A 242 7.71 19.36 7.60
C GLY A 242 7.97 17.99 8.26
N ARG A 243 9.18 17.45 8.23
CA ARG A 243 9.53 16.15 8.83
C ARG A 243 9.37 16.16 10.36
N ARG A 244 9.73 17.25 11.03
CA ARG A 244 9.49 17.41 12.47
C ARG A 244 8.00 17.38 12.80
N ARG A 245 7.17 18.07 12.03
CA ARG A 245 5.71 18.02 12.18
C ARG A 245 5.16 16.61 11.96
N MET A 246 5.64 15.88 10.96
CA MET A 246 5.26 14.48 10.75
C MET A 246 5.68 13.57 11.91
N ARG A 247 6.84 13.82 12.52
CA ARG A 247 7.31 13.08 13.70
C ARG A 247 6.38 13.23 14.90
N GLU A 248 5.81 14.41 15.10
CA GLU A 248 4.88 14.69 16.20
C GLU A 248 3.51 14.06 15.98
N ASP A 249 3.10 13.83 14.73
CA ASP A 249 1.82 13.21 14.40
C ASP A 249 1.89 11.68 14.59
N PRO A 250 1.06 11.09 15.48
CA PRO A 250 1.11 9.66 15.80
C PRO A 250 0.75 8.75 14.62
N VAL A 251 0.12 9.27 13.56
CA VAL A 251 -0.23 8.53 12.34
C VAL A 251 0.86 8.73 11.28
N PHE A 252 1.24 9.98 10.99
CA PHE A 252 2.18 10.28 9.91
C PHE A 252 3.65 10.04 10.27
N ARG A 253 3.98 9.88 11.56
CA ARG A 253 5.34 9.53 12.01
C ARG A 253 5.92 8.33 11.26
N GLU A 254 5.12 7.32 11.00
CA GLU A 254 5.58 6.12 10.29
C GLU A 254 6.00 6.38 8.83
N ALA A 255 5.55 7.48 8.21
CA ALA A 255 6.02 7.83 6.87
C ALA A 255 7.52 8.15 6.86
N LEU A 256 8.09 8.67 7.96
CA LEU A 256 9.51 8.94 8.11
C LEU A 256 10.38 7.67 8.16
N TYR A 257 9.77 6.50 8.41
CA TYR A 257 10.49 5.22 8.38
C TYR A 257 10.76 4.74 6.96
N CYS A 258 10.15 5.37 5.95
CA CYS A 258 10.23 4.92 4.55
C CYS A 258 11.65 5.00 3.99
N ILE A 259 12.17 3.86 3.51
CA ILE A 259 13.47 3.74 2.84
C ILE A 259 13.43 4.00 1.33
N ARG A 260 12.28 4.36 0.76
CA ARG A 260 12.07 4.70 -0.67
C ARG A 260 12.26 3.54 -1.67
N CYS A 261 12.12 2.29 -1.23
CA CYS A 261 12.35 1.10 -2.08
C CYS A 261 11.30 0.87 -3.17
N GLY A 262 10.12 1.51 -3.11
CA GLY A 262 9.07 1.34 -4.12
C GLY A 262 8.26 0.04 -4.03
N ALA A 263 8.56 -0.90 -3.13
CA ALA A 263 7.87 -2.20 -3.04
C ALA A 263 6.33 -2.07 -2.93
N CYS A 264 5.85 -1.04 -2.21
CA CYS A 264 4.42 -0.76 -2.09
C CYS A 264 3.73 -0.43 -3.42
N MET A 265 4.47 0.06 -4.41
CA MET A 265 3.96 0.39 -5.75
C MET A 265 3.80 -0.87 -6.59
N ASN A 266 4.71 -1.84 -6.46
CA ASN A 266 4.73 -3.07 -7.24
C ASN A 266 3.49 -3.95 -6.99
N VAL A 267 2.87 -3.84 -5.81
CA VAL A 267 1.65 -4.60 -5.44
C VAL A 267 0.38 -3.76 -5.50
N CYS A 268 0.47 -2.48 -5.84
CA CYS A 268 -0.66 -1.57 -5.82
C CYS A 268 -1.49 -1.69 -7.09
N ALA A 269 -2.68 -2.29 -6.99
CA ALA A 269 -3.56 -2.49 -8.13
C ALA A 269 -4.00 -1.19 -8.82
N PRO A 270 -4.42 -0.11 -8.14
CA PRO A 270 -4.69 1.16 -8.81
C PRO A 270 -3.47 1.72 -9.53
N TYR A 271 -2.31 1.75 -8.87
CA TYR A 271 -1.08 2.26 -9.46
C TYR A 271 -0.69 1.50 -10.75
N SER A 272 -0.82 0.17 -10.76
CA SER A 272 -0.50 -0.65 -11.93
C SER A 272 -1.38 -0.36 -13.15
N VAL A 273 -2.56 0.25 -12.95
CA VAL A 273 -3.50 0.61 -14.02
C VAL A 273 -3.31 2.04 -14.50
N VAL A 274 -3.16 3.00 -13.56
CA VAL A 274 -3.17 4.42 -13.91
C VAL A 274 -1.79 5.06 -13.96
N GLY A 275 -0.75 4.36 -13.49
CA GLY A 275 0.63 4.87 -13.44
C GLY A 275 0.87 5.95 -12.40
N GLY A 276 2.15 6.34 -12.24
CA GLY A 276 2.60 7.25 -11.20
C GLY A 276 2.19 8.70 -11.42
N HIS A 277 2.00 9.13 -12.65
CA HIS A 277 1.57 10.50 -12.95
C HIS A 277 0.14 10.79 -12.47
N VAL A 278 -0.73 9.77 -12.47
CA VAL A 278 -2.11 9.85 -11.96
C VAL A 278 -2.18 9.47 -10.48
N PHE A 279 -1.42 8.43 -10.08
CA PHE A 279 -1.38 7.96 -8.71
C PHE A 279 -0.12 8.47 -7.99
N GLY A 280 0.10 9.79 -8.02
CA GLY A 280 1.25 10.41 -7.39
C GLY A 280 1.39 11.90 -7.64
N HIS A 281 2.41 12.46 -7.00
CA HIS A 281 2.96 13.78 -7.24
C HIS A 281 4.49 13.60 -7.45
N ILE A 282 5.34 14.26 -6.68
CA ILE A 282 6.80 13.98 -6.66
C ILE A 282 7.06 12.57 -6.10
N TYR A 283 6.31 12.19 -5.06
CA TYR A 283 6.32 10.85 -4.50
C TYR A 283 5.11 10.07 -5.04
N PRO A 284 5.30 9.19 -6.05
CA PRO A 284 4.20 8.38 -6.56
C PRO A 284 3.89 7.17 -5.65
N GLY A 285 2.72 6.57 -5.89
CA GLY A 285 2.28 5.35 -5.23
C GLY A 285 1.75 5.52 -3.80
N PRO A 286 1.50 4.42 -3.11
CA PRO A 286 0.82 4.44 -1.81
C PRO A 286 1.50 5.29 -0.75
N ILE A 287 2.82 5.16 -0.59
CA ILE A 287 3.58 5.96 0.38
C ILE A 287 3.66 7.45 -0.02
N GLY A 288 3.52 7.74 -1.29
CA GLY A 288 3.49 9.11 -1.80
C GLY A 288 2.30 9.91 -1.30
N ILE A 289 1.18 9.26 -0.95
CA ILE A 289 -0.01 9.94 -0.45
C ILE A 289 0.26 10.70 0.86
N PRO A 290 0.71 10.05 1.96
CA PRO A 290 1.02 10.76 3.19
C PRO A 290 2.18 11.75 3.03
N TRP A 291 3.19 11.44 2.20
CA TRP A 291 4.27 12.38 1.93
C TRP A 291 3.76 13.63 1.24
N THR A 292 3.01 13.51 0.15
CA THR A 292 2.45 14.65 -0.59
C THR A 292 1.54 15.50 0.30
N ALA A 293 0.67 14.87 1.10
CA ALA A 293 -0.23 15.58 2.00
C ALA A 293 0.52 16.45 3.03
N ASN A 294 1.66 15.97 3.55
CA ASN A 294 2.42 16.67 4.57
C ASN A 294 3.42 17.69 4.02
N VAL A 295 3.97 17.45 2.82
CA VAL A 295 5.02 18.29 2.23
C VAL A 295 4.45 19.29 1.23
N HIS A 296 3.51 18.85 0.39
CA HIS A 296 2.95 19.67 -0.70
C HIS A 296 1.49 20.10 -0.46
N GLY A 297 0.87 19.63 0.64
CA GLY A 297 -0.50 19.95 1.02
C GLY A 297 -1.56 18.97 0.49
N LEU A 298 -2.74 19.03 1.11
CA LEU A 298 -3.86 18.13 0.81
C LEU A 298 -4.36 18.30 -0.64
N ASP A 299 -4.30 19.49 -1.20
CA ASP A 299 -4.74 19.77 -2.58
C ASP A 299 -3.96 18.97 -3.62
N ARG A 300 -2.71 18.65 -3.33
CA ARG A 300 -1.86 17.82 -4.19
C ARG A 300 -2.02 16.32 -3.92
N ALA A 301 -2.62 15.94 -2.78
CA ALA A 301 -2.80 14.55 -2.35
C ALA A 301 -4.16 13.95 -2.72
N VAL A 302 -4.95 14.58 -3.60
CA VAL A 302 -6.30 14.10 -4.00
C VAL A 302 -6.31 12.69 -4.62
N PHE A 303 -5.17 12.23 -5.15
CA PHE A 303 -5.02 10.86 -5.63
C PHE A 303 -5.14 9.80 -4.50
N ALA A 304 -5.24 10.20 -3.23
CA ALA A 304 -5.60 9.34 -2.12
C ALA A 304 -6.94 8.60 -2.37
N HIS A 305 -7.87 9.23 -3.08
CA HIS A 305 -9.18 8.64 -3.40
C HIS A 305 -9.12 7.48 -4.41
N LEU A 306 -7.99 7.26 -5.09
CA LEU A 306 -7.72 6.08 -5.91
C LEU A 306 -7.35 4.86 -5.06
N CYS A 307 -6.92 5.06 -3.81
CA CYS A 307 -6.57 3.95 -2.92
C CYS A 307 -7.82 3.16 -2.53
N ILE A 308 -7.75 1.85 -2.73
CA ILE A 308 -8.81 0.87 -2.46
C ILE A 308 -8.71 0.21 -1.08
N SER A 309 -7.78 0.65 -0.24
CA SER A 309 -7.58 0.16 1.14
C SER A 309 -7.39 -1.37 1.25
N CYS A 310 -6.71 -1.98 0.28
CA CYS A 310 -6.49 -3.43 0.23
C CYS A 310 -5.43 -3.95 1.23
N GLY A 311 -4.64 -3.09 1.86
CA GLY A 311 -3.62 -3.47 2.83
C GLY A 311 -2.29 -3.97 2.26
N LEU A 312 -2.21 -4.39 0.99
CA LEU A 312 -1.03 -5.04 0.42
C LEU A 312 0.28 -4.23 0.52
N CYS A 313 0.18 -2.90 0.47
CA CYS A 313 1.34 -2.03 0.63
C CYS A 313 1.98 -2.09 2.03
N ARG A 314 1.22 -2.49 3.07
CA ARG A 314 1.74 -2.79 4.40
C ARG A 314 2.45 -4.14 4.41
N GLU A 315 1.84 -5.16 3.80
CA GLU A 315 2.33 -6.54 3.81
C GLU A 315 3.71 -6.70 3.14
N VAL A 316 3.95 -5.92 2.08
CA VAL A 316 5.24 -5.97 1.36
C VAL A 316 6.27 -4.97 1.89
N CYS A 317 5.91 -4.12 2.85
CA CYS A 317 6.81 -3.09 3.35
C CYS A 317 7.91 -3.71 4.23
N PRO A 318 9.21 -3.59 3.84
CA PRO A 318 10.30 -4.17 4.63
C PRO A 318 10.48 -3.49 5.99
N VAL A 319 9.82 -2.35 6.21
CA VAL A 319 9.81 -1.58 7.46
C VAL A 319 8.46 -1.65 8.18
N GLU A 320 7.50 -2.43 7.65
CA GLU A 320 6.19 -2.67 8.26
C GLU A 320 5.37 -1.39 8.51
N ILE A 321 5.48 -0.41 7.61
CA ILE A 321 4.76 0.88 7.71
C ILE A 321 3.27 0.65 7.48
N ASN A 322 2.43 1.18 8.37
CA ASN A 322 0.97 1.10 8.21
C ASN A 322 0.43 2.14 7.20
N ILE A 323 0.90 2.02 5.95
CA ILE A 323 0.54 2.92 4.85
C ILE A 323 -0.98 3.06 4.66
N PRO A 324 -1.80 1.98 4.72
CA PRO A 324 -3.24 2.08 4.54
C PRO A 324 -3.92 3.03 5.52
N MET A 325 -3.50 3.01 6.80
CA MET A 325 -4.08 3.88 7.82
C MET A 325 -3.67 5.33 7.67
N MET A 326 -2.44 5.61 7.22
CA MET A 326 -2.03 6.96 6.85
C MET A 326 -2.86 7.50 5.67
N ILE A 327 -3.13 6.66 4.67
CA ILE A 327 -3.99 7.05 3.53
C ILE A 327 -5.42 7.32 4.00
N ALA A 328 -5.96 6.50 4.89
CA ALA A 328 -7.28 6.72 5.48
C ALA A 328 -7.32 8.06 6.25
N ARG A 329 -6.25 8.42 6.97
CA ARG A 329 -6.13 9.72 7.65
C ARG A 329 -6.06 10.88 6.65
N VAL A 330 -5.34 10.76 5.55
CA VAL A 330 -5.33 11.79 4.48
C VAL A 330 -6.73 11.99 3.92
N LYS A 331 -7.48 10.90 3.66
CA LYS A 331 -8.88 11.00 3.21
C LYS A 331 -9.80 11.64 4.26
N GLU A 332 -9.57 11.38 5.54
CA GLU A 332 -10.30 12.01 6.64
C GLU A 332 -10.05 13.51 6.68
N LEU A 333 -8.78 13.95 6.59
CA LEU A 333 -8.42 15.37 6.53
C LEU A 333 -9.02 16.07 5.31
N ASP A 334 -9.01 15.42 4.16
CA ASP A 334 -9.68 15.95 2.95
C ASP A 334 -11.19 16.08 3.17
N ALA A 335 -11.82 15.08 3.79
CA ALA A 335 -13.25 15.13 4.10
C ALA A 335 -13.59 16.15 5.21
N GLU A 336 -12.71 16.41 6.16
CA GLU A 336 -12.87 17.47 7.16
C GLU A 336 -12.87 18.86 6.50
N SER A 337 -12.06 19.05 5.44
CA SER A 337 -11.97 20.33 4.72
C SER A 337 -13.06 20.54 3.66
N ARG A 338 -13.45 19.48 2.94
CA ARG A 338 -14.32 19.57 1.74
C ARG A 338 -15.65 18.81 1.88
N GLY A 339 -15.81 18.03 2.97
CA GLY A 339 -16.92 17.10 3.14
C GLY A 339 -16.75 15.80 2.34
N PHE A 340 -17.49 14.77 2.74
CA PHE A 340 -17.52 13.52 1.98
C PHE A 340 -18.31 13.68 0.68
N PRO A 341 -17.80 13.20 -0.47
CA PRO A 341 -18.60 13.06 -1.69
C PRO A 341 -19.91 12.30 -1.42
N TRP A 342 -21.01 12.74 -2.05
CA TRP A 342 -22.33 12.13 -1.83
C TRP A 342 -22.32 10.60 -2.01
N VAL A 343 -21.70 10.11 -3.07
CA VAL A 343 -21.59 8.67 -3.34
C VAL A 343 -20.88 7.93 -2.22
N ASN A 344 -19.85 8.52 -1.61
CA ASN A 344 -19.14 7.90 -0.49
C ASN A 344 -20.04 7.82 0.76
N ARG A 345 -20.87 8.85 1.02
CA ARG A 345 -21.87 8.81 2.13
C ARG A 345 -22.86 7.68 1.93
N VAL A 346 -23.33 7.49 0.69
CA VAL A 346 -24.22 6.37 0.34
C VAL A 346 -23.54 5.03 0.60
N MET A 347 -22.27 4.88 0.16
CA MET A 347 -21.51 3.65 0.36
C MET A 347 -21.23 3.35 1.85
N MET A 348 -20.96 4.36 2.65
CA MET A 348 -20.76 4.21 4.10
C MET A 348 -22.02 3.86 4.88
N ALA A 349 -23.20 4.17 4.33
CA ALA A 349 -24.50 3.81 4.93
C ALA A 349 -24.97 2.37 4.62
N TYR A 350 -24.09 1.52 4.07
CA TYR A 350 -24.41 0.18 3.56
C TYR A 350 -25.17 -0.72 4.57
N GLU A 351 -24.83 -0.66 5.85
CA GLU A 351 -25.48 -1.45 6.91
C GLU A 351 -26.96 -1.09 7.03
N ARG A 352 -27.29 0.20 7.03
CA ARG A 352 -28.69 0.69 7.10
C ARG A 352 -29.46 0.29 5.84
N PHE A 353 -28.84 0.41 4.68
CA PHE A 353 -29.44 -0.03 3.43
C PHE A 353 -29.66 -1.53 3.39
N GLY A 354 -28.72 -2.33 3.87
CA GLY A 354 -28.86 -3.79 3.95
C GLY A 354 -29.97 -4.23 4.88
N ALA A 355 -30.07 -3.63 6.07
CA ALA A 355 -31.13 -3.92 7.02
C ALA A 355 -32.53 -3.58 6.46
N LEU A 356 -32.66 -2.41 5.81
CA LEU A 356 -33.91 -2.01 5.17
C LEU A 356 -34.26 -2.90 3.97
N ALA A 357 -33.28 -3.16 3.11
CA ALA A 357 -33.48 -3.98 1.92
C ALA A 357 -33.82 -5.43 2.25
N SER A 358 -33.23 -6.01 3.30
CA SER A 358 -33.58 -7.35 3.77
C SER A 358 -34.98 -7.41 4.34
N ARG A 359 -35.43 -6.36 5.05
CA ARG A 359 -36.82 -6.30 5.59
C ARG A 359 -37.87 -6.26 4.48
N PHE A 360 -37.55 -5.66 3.34
CA PHE A 360 -38.40 -5.54 2.16
C PHE A 360 -37.81 -6.29 0.96
N ALA A 361 -37.17 -7.43 1.18
CA ALA A 361 -36.37 -8.14 0.18
C ALA A 361 -37.11 -8.44 -1.14
N PRO A 362 -38.41 -8.89 -1.14
CA PRO A 362 -39.08 -9.12 -2.42
C PRO A 362 -39.16 -7.86 -3.30
N VAL A 363 -39.47 -6.70 -2.69
CA VAL A 363 -39.58 -5.41 -3.40
C VAL A 363 -38.17 -4.90 -3.79
N ALA A 364 -37.22 -4.97 -2.86
CA ALA A 364 -35.84 -4.54 -3.12
C ALA A 364 -35.19 -5.36 -4.24
N ASN A 365 -35.35 -6.68 -4.22
CA ASN A 365 -34.81 -7.58 -5.23
C ASN A 365 -35.49 -7.41 -6.60
N TRP A 366 -36.81 -7.14 -6.61
CA TRP A 366 -37.50 -6.78 -7.85
C TRP A 366 -37.00 -5.47 -8.44
N ALA A 367 -36.86 -4.43 -7.60
CA ALA A 367 -36.33 -3.13 -8.03
C ALA A 367 -34.90 -3.24 -8.58
N LEU A 368 -34.03 -4.02 -7.93
CA LEU A 368 -32.64 -4.26 -8.38
C LEU A 368 -32.54 -4.98 -9.74
N ARG A 369 -33.59 -5.69 -10.18
CA ARG A 369 -33.68 -6.30 -11.51
C ARG A 369 -34.14 -5.31 -12.59
N SER A 370 -34.82 -4.22 -12.20
CA SER A 370 -35.36 -3.22 -13.12
C SER A 370 -34.26 -2.31 -13.68
N ARG A 371 -34.09 -2.25 -15.00
CA ARG A 371 -33.15 -1.37 -15.69
C ARG A 371 -33.41 0.11 -15.38
N THR A 372 -34.69 0.50 -15.32
CA THR A 372 -35.09 1.87 -15.00
C THR A 372 -34.70 2.25 -13.58
N PHE A 373 -34.93 1.35 -12.62
CA PHE A 373 -34.56 1.58 -11.23
C PHE A 373 -33.03 1.68 -11.07
N ARG A 374 -32.27 0.83 -11.73
CA ARG A 374 -30.79 0.86 -11.73
C ARG A 374 -30.26 2.15 -12.37
N TRP A 375 -30.88 2.63 -13.45
CA TRP A 375 -30.55 3.93 -14.03
C TRP A 375 -30.82 5.07 -13.02
N LEU A 376 -31.93 5.01 -12.28
CA LEU A 376 -32.25 5.98 -11.25
C LEU A 376 -31.24 5.95 -10.09
N MET A 377 -30.86 4.77 -9.64
CA MET A 377 -29.82 4.58 -8.62
C MET A 377 -28.47 5.18 -9.05
N GLU A 378 -28.10 5.03 -10.32
CA GLU A 378 -26.87 5.64 -10.85
C GLU A 378 -26.95 7.17 -10.81
N ARG A 379 -28.06 7.74 -11.22
CA ARG A 379 -28.27 9.20 -11.25
C ARG A 379 -28.35 9.82 -9.84
N LEU A 380 -29.05 9.17 -8.92
CA LEU A 380 -29.30 9.73 -7.59
C LEU A 380 -28.26 9.32 -6.56
N LEU A 381 -27.76 8.10 -6.61
CA LEU A 381 -26.89 7.54 -5.60
C LEU A 381 -25.42 7.36 -6.07
N GLY A 382 -25.16 7.52 -7.37
CA GLY A 382 -23.84 7.29 -7.95
C GLY A 382 -23.45 5.79 -8.00
N LEU A 383 -24.43 4.90 -7.93
CA LEU A 383 -24.25 3.45 -8.08
C LEU A 383 -24.31 3.07 -9.55
N ASP A 384 -23.26 2.45 -10.07
CA ASP A 384 -23.19 2.04 -11.47
C ASP A 384 -24.31 1.05 -11.80
N ARG A 385 -25.04 1.31 -12.91
CA ARG A 385 -26.19 0.50 -13.31
C ARG A 385 -25.84 -0.94 -13.67
N ASP A 386 -24.59 -1.19 -14.04
CA ASP A 386 -24.09 -2.51 -14.42
C ASP A 386 -23.30 -3.19 -13.27
N ALA A 387 -23.19 -2.53 -12.11
CA ALA A 387 -22.58 -3.15 -10.94
C ALA A 387 -23.41 -4.34 -10.44
N GLU A 388 -22.78 -5.45 -10.12
CA GLU A 388 -23.47 -6.60 -9.56
C GLU A 388 -23.84 -6.34 -8.09
N VAL A 389 -25.12 -6.23 -7.83
CA VAL A 389 -25.67 -6.13 -6.48
C VAL A 389 -26.36 -7.46 -6.17
N PRO A 390 -25.93 -8.20 -5.13
CA PRO A 390 -26.52 -9.49 -4.81
C PRO A 390 -27.95 -9.31 -4.27
N PRO A 391 -28.83 -10.31 -4.47
CA PRO A 391 -30.16 -10.27 -3.89
C PRO A 391 -30.08 -10.36 -2.36
N PHE A 392 -30.92 -9.57 -1.67
CA PHE A 392 -31.04 -9.63 -0.23
C PHE A 392 -31.88 -10.82 0.22
N ALA A 393 -31.50 -11.42 1.33
CA ALA A 393 -32.28 -12.48 1.97
C ALA A 393 -33.56 -11.90 2.60
N GLU A 394 -34.69 -12.63 2.48
CA GLU A 394 -35.98 -12.21 3.06
C GLU A 394 -35.98 -12.16 4.59
N ARG A 395 -35.07 -12.87 5.22
CA ARG A 395 -34.85 -12.86 6.67
C ARG A 395 -33.37 -12.82 6.93
N SER A 396 -32.91 -11.87 7.73
CA SER A 396 -31.52 -11.78 8.17
C SER A 396 -31.13 -13.00 9.02
N LEU A 397 -29.83 -13.23 9.20
CA LEU A 397 -29.33 -14.31 10.06
C LEU A 397 -29.97 -14.24 11.45
N ARG A 398 -29.96 -13.05 12.07
CA ARG A 398 -30.54 -12.86 13.42
C ARG A 398 -32.02 -13.25 13.49
N ALA A 399 -32.81 -12.99 12.46
CA ALA A 399 -34.21 -13.38 12.39
C ALA A 399 -34.40 -14.90 12.23
N ARG A 400 -33.35 -15.66 11.96
CA ARG A 400 -33.33 -17.11 11.76
C ARG A 400 -32.77 -17.88 12.95
N LEU A 401 -32.03 -17.22 13.86
CA LEU A 401 -31.28 -17.88 14.95
C LEU A 401 -32.17 -18.80 15.81
N GLY A 402 -33.42 -18.42 16.11
CA GLY A 402 -34.30 -19.25 16.91
C GLY A 402 -34.60 -20.65 16.35
N ARG A 403 -34.27 -20.90 15.06
CA ARG A 403 -34.45 -22.20 14.40
C ARG A 403 -33.15 -23.01 14.32
N VAL A 404 -32.00 -22.35 14.39
CA VAL A 404 -30.70 -22.94 14.13
C VAL A 404 -29.91 -23.19 15.42
N MET A 405 -30.12 -22.32 16.42
CA MET A 405 -29.35 -22.38 17.66
C MET A 405 -29.69 -23.62 18.51
N ARG A 406 -28.66 -24.41 18.80
CA ARG A 406 -28.70 -25.53 19.74
C ARG A 406 -27.59 -25.37 20.73
N ARG A 407 -27.78 -25.73 21.98
CA ARG A 407 -26.72 -25.69 23.01
C ARG A 407 -26.31 -27.11 23.38
N PRO A 408 -25.06 -27.50 23.16
CA PRO A 408 -24.53 -28.76 23.65
C PRO A 408 -24.47 -28.74 25.19
N GLU A 409 -24.74 -29.87 25.83
CA GLU A 409 -24.73 -29.98 27.31
C GLU A 409 -23.31 -29.77 27.88
N ASN A 410 -22.28 -30.30 27.20
CA ASN A 410 -20.88 -30.20 27.59
C ASN A 410 -20.05 -29.66 26.40
N PRO A 411 -19.98 -28.34 26.17
CA PRO A 411 -19.28 -27.79 25.03
C PRO A 411 -17.77 -28.02 25.15
N VAL A 412 -17.17 -28.55 24.09
CA VAL A 412 -15.72 -28.73 23.97
C VAL A 412 -14.98 -27.43 23.68
N MET A 413 -15.69 -26.47 23.11
CA MET A 413 -15.20 -25.14 22.73
C MET A 413 -16.38 -24.17 22.66
N ARG A 414 -16.11 -22.87 22.76
CA ARG A 414 -17.11 -21.80 22.63
C ARG A 414 -16.72 -20.84 21.54
N VAL A 415 -17.66 -20.50 20.65
CA VAL A 415 -17.45 -19.60 19.49
C VAL A 415 -18.50 -18.51 19.50
N ALA A 416 -18.05 -17.26 19.37
CA ALA A 416 -18.85 -16.09 19.06
C ALA A 416 -18.74 -15.81 17.56
N LEU A 417 -19.80 -16.10 16.79
CA LEU A 417 -19.80 -15.89 15.35
C LEU A 417 -20.04 -14.42 15.03
N PHE A 418 -19.12 -13.80 14.30
CA PHE A 418 -19.25 -12.43 13.79
C PHE A 418 -19.76 -12.48 12.34
N PRO A 419 -21.05 -12.19 12.08
CA PRO A 419 -21.67 -12.48 10.78
C PRO A 419 -21.23 -11.52 9.66
N ASP A 420 -20.83 -10.30 9.97
CA ASP A 420 -20.64 -9.18 9.04
C ASP A 420 -21.81 -9.01 8.04
N PHE A 421 -21.75 -7.98 7.20
CA PHE A 421 -22.84 -7.55 6.32
C PHE A 421 -23.41 -8.65 5.42
N PHE A 422 -22.51 -9.35 4.71
CA PHE A 422 -22.91 -10.29 3.66
C PHE A 422 -23.64 -11.51 4.25
N TYR A 423 -23.13 -12.03 5.35
CA TYR A 423 -23.67 -13.22 6.01
C TYR A 423 -24.87 -12.88 6.91
N GLU A 424 -25.04 -11.61 7.27
CA GLU A 424 -26.26 -11.15 7.95
C GLU A 424 -27.44 -10.96 6.99
N TYR A 425 -27.22 -10.30 5.81
CA TYR A 425 -28.29 -9.79 4.96
C TYR A 425 -28.40 -10.43 3.57
N VAL A 426 -27.36 -11.11 3.08
CA VAL A 426 -27.31 -11.63 1.70
C VAL A 426 -27.25 -13.15 1.66
N ARG A 427 -26.33 -13.77 2.39
CA ARG A 427 -26.14 -15.22 2.44
C ARG A 427 -26.16 -15.75 3.89
N PRO A 428 -27.25 -15.53 4.63
CA PRO A 428 -27.40 -16.09 5.98
C PRO A 428 -27.36 -17.62 5.99
N ASP A 429 -27.70 -18.27 4.88
CA ASP A 429 -27.62 -19.72 4.70
C ASP A 429 -26.20 -20.28 4.94
N LEU A 430 -25.16 -19.57 4.54
CA LEU A 430 -23.76 -19.99 4.80
C LEU A 430 -23.41 -19.89 6.27
N ALA A 431 -23.86 -18.83 6.95
CA ALA A 431 -23.64 -18.69 8.39
C ALA A 431 -24.46 -19.73 9.18
N GLU A 432 -25.70 -20.00 8.79
CA GLU A 432 -26.52 -21.10 9.36
C GLU A 432 -25.82 -22.45 9.21
N GLY A 433 -25.27 -22.74 8.00
CA GLY A 433 -24.52 -23.96 7.76
C GLY A 433 -23.27 -24.09 8.64
N MET A 434 -22.56 -22.98 8.85
CA MET A 434 -21.40 -22.96 9.75
C MET A 434 -21.81 -23.18 11.20
N ILE A 435 -22.87 -22.54 11.67
CA ILE A 435 -23.41 -22.71 13.02
C ILE A 435 -23.79 -24.18 13.26
N ALA A 436 -24.57 -24.76 12.34
CA ALA A 436 -25.00 -26.16 12.45
C ALA A 436 -23.80 -27.11 12.51
N LEU A 437 -22.83 -26.92 11.61
CA LEU A 437 -21.61 -27.74 11.57
C LEU A 437 -20.80 -27.68 12.87
N LEU A 438 -20.60 -26.49 13.43
CA LEU A 438 -19.89 -26.31 14.69
C LEU A 438 -20.62 -26.97 15.85
N GLN A 439 -21.95 -26.82 15.91
CA GLN A 439 -22.79 -27.44 16.96
C GLN A 439 -22.76 -28.97 16.88
N GLU A 440 -22.75 -29.54 15.69
CA GLU A 440 -22.62 -31.00 15.49
C GLU A 440 -21.27 -31.55 16.00
N THR A 441 -20.22 -30.71 16.05
CA THR A 441 -18.92 -31.08 16.65
C THR A 441 -18.84 -30.85 18.17
N GLY A 442 -19.95 -30.50 18.81
CA GLY A 442 -19.99 -30.21 20.25
C GLY A 442 -19.51 -28.82 20.64
N ILE A 443 -19.44 -27.89 19.70
CA ILE A 443 -19.05 -26.49 19.94
C ILE A 443 -20.29 -25.65 20.26
N GLU A 444 -20.26 -24.92 21.38
CA GLU A 444 -21.26 -23.92 21.69
C GLU A 444 -21.05 -22.69 20.81
N VAL A 445 -22.07 -22.31 20.05
CA VAL A 445 -22.02 -21.14 19.17
C VAL A 445 -22.99 -20.09 19.68
N ASP A 446 -22.52 -18.86 19.83
CA ASP A 446 -23.37 -17.68 20.04
C ASP A 446 -23.16 -16.67 18.90
N VAL A 447 -24.17 -15.86 18.61
CA VAL A 447 -24.10 -14.78 17.63
C VAL A 447 -24.31 -13.46 18.37
N PRO A 448 -23.24 -12.77 18.76
CA PRO A 448 -23.32 -11.51 19.52
C PRO A 448 -24.08 -10.42 18.78
N ASP A 449 -24.67 -9.47 19.51
CA ASP A 449 -25.33 -8.31 18.90
C ASP A 449 -24.30 -7.25 18.49
N VAL A 450 -23.48 -7.58 17.50
CA VAL A 450 -22.48 -6.71 16.90
C VAL A 450 -23.02 -5.97 15.68
N ARG A 451 -22.36 -4.87 15.34
CA ARG A 451 -22.51 -4.21 14.04
C ARG A 451 -21.58 -4.86 13.01
N THR A 452 -21.72 -4.46 11.75
CA THR A 452 -20.78 -4.84 10.71
C THR A 452 -19.35 -4.37 11.05
N SER A 453 -18.33 -4.89 10.36
CA SER A 453 -16.92 -4.58 10.63
C SER A 453 -16.56 -3.09 10.53
N GLY A 454 -17.38 -2.27 9.86
CA GLY A 454 -17.10 -0.85 9.66
C GLY A 454 -15.93 -0.57 8.71
N TYR A 455 -15.35 -1.58 8.07
CA TYR A 455 -14.20 -1.41 7.18
C TYR A 455 -14.45 -0.44 6.00
N PRO A 456 -15.64 -0.39 5.37
CA PRO A 456 -15.93 0.63 4.37
C PRO A 456 -15.76 2.07 4.85
N LEU A 457 -16.01 2.36 6.13
CA LEU A 457 -15.79 3.69 6.70
C LEU A 457 -14.29 4.03 6.71
N VAL A 458 -13.44 3.08 7.11
CA VAL A 458 -11.97 3.22 7.03
C VAL A 458 -11.54 3.46 5.59
N ALA A 459 -12.06 2.68 4.65
CA ALA A 459 -11.70 2.78 3.23
C ALA A 459 -12.04 4.16 2.61
N TYR A 460 -13.07 4.81 3.09
CA TYR A 460 -13.49 6.16 2.64
C TYR A 460 -12.97 7.30 3.53
N GLY A 461 -12.30 7.01 4.65
CA GLY A 461 -11.70 8.02 5.54
C GLY A 461 -12.64 8.53 6.65
N ASP A 462 -13.76 7.87 6.95
CA ASP A 462 -14.55 8.14 8.15
C ASP A 462 -13.98 7.36 9.35
N LEU A 463 -12.78 7.75 9.80
CA LEU A 463 -12.13 7.07 10.92
C LEU A 463 -12.89 7.25 12.23
N LYS A 464 -13.52 8.41 12.44
CA LYS A 464 -14.37 8.66 13.61
C LYS A 464 -15.60 7.74 13.64
N GLY A 465 -16.22 7.53 12.48
CA GLY A 465 -17.32 6.57 12.32
C GLY A 465 -16.88 5.13 12.55
N ALA A 466 -15.75 4.75 11.96
CA ALA A 466 -15.15 3.43 12.15
C ALA A 466 -14.79 3.16 13.61
N MET A 467 -14.23 4.14 14.32
CA MET A 467 -13.90 4.04 15.74
C MET A 467 -15.13 3.77 16.60
N ARG A 468 -16.23 4.49 16.38
CA ARG A 468 -17.50 4.25 17.11
C ARG A 468 -18.03 2.82 16.90
N ILE A 469 -17.91 2.28 15.69
CA ILE A 469 -18.28 0.89 15.40
C ILE A 469 -17.34 -0.08 16.11
N ALA A 470 -16.05 0.17 16.06
CA ALA A 470 -15.04 -0.66 16.71
C ALA A 470 -15.23 -0.69 18.24
N GLU A 471 -15.48 0.47 18.88
CA GLU A 471 -15.78 0.56 20.31
C GLU A 471 -17.01 -0.26 20.70
N TYR A 472 -18.08 -0.14 19.93
CA TYR A 472 -19.29 -0.92 20.16
C TYR A 472 -19.03 -2.42 20.04
N ASN A 473 -18.40 -2.85 18.94
CA ASN A 473 -18.14 -4.26 18.67
C ASN A 473 -17.17 -4.86 19.69
N VAL A 474 -16.10 -4.15 20.06
CA VAL A 474 -15.15 -4.61 21.07
C VAL A 474 -15.81 -4.76 22.44
N ARG A 475 -16.66 -3.81 22.84
CA ARG A 475 -17.40 -3.90 24.10
C ARG A 475 -18.27 -5.16 24.14
N VAL A 476 -19.04 -5.43 23.10
CA VAL A 476 -19.90 -6.62 23.02
C VAL A 476 -19.06 -7.91 22.97
N LEU A 477 -18.05 -7.96 22.12
CA LEU A 477 -17.23 -9.17 21.94
C LEU A 477 -16.41 -9.50 23.18
N ARG A 478 -15.99 -8.50 23.96
CA ARG A 478 -15.24 -8.72 25.21
C ARG A 478 -16.04 -9.49 26.26
N GLU A 479 -17.38 -9.33 26.28
CA GLU A 479 -18.24 -10.13 27.16
C GLU A 479 -18.17 -11.62 26.86
N PHE A 480 -17.88 -11.99 25.60
CA PHE A 480 -17.69 -13.36 25.16
C PHE A 480 -16.24 -13.82 25.35
N THR A 481 -15.26 -13.02 24.92
CA THR A 481 -13.84 -13.41 25.02
C THR A 481 -13.39 -13.60 26.47
N SER A 482 -13.90 -12.79 27.40
CA SER A 482 -13.64 -12.95 28.86
C SER A 482 -14.20 -14.27 29.42
N ARG A 483 -15.21 -14.87 28.76
CA ARG A 483 -15.77 -16.18 29.09
C ARG A 483 -15.14 -17.33 28.29
N GLY A 484 -14.03 -17.08 27.59
CA GLY A 484 -13.26 -18.07 26.85
C GLY A 484 -13.77 -18.36 25.43
N TYR A 485 -14.66 -17.54 24.86
CA TYR A 485 -15.09 -17.71 23.48
C TYR A 485 -13.99 -17.26 22.50
N LEU A 486 -13.87 -17.99 21.39
CA LEU A 486 -13.17 -17.51 20.19
C LEU A 486 -14.15 -16.71 19.33
N VAL A 487 -13.67 -15.62 18.74
CA VAL A 487 -14.44 -14.84 17.76
C VAL A 487 -14.11 -15.38 16.37
N VAL A 488 -15.16 -15.80 15.64
CA VAL A 488 -14.99 -16.37 14.28
C VAL A 488 -15.77 -15.55 13.27
N SER A 489 -15.15 -15.19 12.16
CA SER A 489 -15.83 -14.57 11.02
C SER A 489 -15.60 -15.35 9.73
N LEU A 490 -16.64 -15.37 8.87
CA LEU A 490 -16.58 -15.96 7.53
C LEU A 490 -16.00 -14.99 6.48
N GLU A 491 -15.98 -13.69 6.77
CA GLU A 491 -15.48 -12.68 5.84
C GLU A 491 -14.04 -12.28 6.22
N PRO A 492 -13.06 -12.48 5.33
CA PRO A 492 -11.66 -12.10 5.60
C PRO A 492 -11.49 -10.63 5.97
N THR A 493 -12.30 -9.73 5.37
CA THR A 493 -12.26 -8.30 5.67
C THR A 493 -12.67 -8.01 7.12
N ALA A 494 -13.65 -8.72 7.65
CA ALA A 494 -14.08 -8.58 9.05
C ALA A 494 -13.01 -9.12 10.00
N THR A 495 -12.45 -10.30 9.72
CA THR A 495 -11.33 -10.86 10.48
C THR A 495 -10.14 -9.90 10.51
N TYR A 496 -9.77 -9.34 9.36
CA TYR A 496 -8.70 -8.33 9.25
C TYR A 496 -9.00 -7.08 10.08
N ALA A 497 -10.24 -6.58 10.02
CA ALA A 497 -10.66 -5.43 10.81
C ALA A 497 -10.54 -5.69 12.32
N LEU A 498 -11.03 -6.83 12.80
CA LEU A 498 -10.96 -7.23 14.21
C LEU A 498 -9.51 -7.41 14.70
N LYS A 499 -8.65 -8.02 13.87
CA LYS A 499 -7.25 -8.33 14.26
C LYS A 499 -6.30 -7.15 14.18
N PHE A 500 -6.44 -6.27 13.18
CA PHE A 500 -5.43 -5.26 12.88
C PHE A 500 -5.96 -3.83 12.95
N VAL A 501 -7.22 -3.58 12.52
CA VAL A 501 -7.74 -2.22 12.44
C VAL A 501 -8.27 -1.74 13.78
N TYR A 502 -9.02 -2.56 14.50
CA TYR A 502 -9.58 -2.20 15.80
C TYR A 502 -8.51 -1.89 16.85
N PRO A 503 -7.45 -2.73 17.04
CA PRO A 503 -6.35 -2.38 17.93
C PRO A 503 -5.64 -1.08 17.55
N TYR A 504 -5.47 -0.84 16.26
CA TYR A 504 -4.85 0.39 15.77
C TYR A 504 -5.71 1.64 16.06
N LEU A 505 -7.03 1.55 15.86
CA LEU A 505 -7.95 2.67 16.09
C LEU A 505 -8.15 2.96 17.57
N LEU A 506 -8.34 1.92 18.39
CA LEU A 506 -8.74 2.06 19.79
C LEU A 506 -7.55 2.16 20.75
N ARG A 507 -6.41 1.55 20.44
CA ARG A 507 -5.18 1.56 21.23
C ARG A 507 -5.40 1.19 22.70
N ASN A 508 -6.25 0.17 22.97
CA ASN A 508 -6.58 -0.28 24.30
C ASN A 508 -6.50 -1.80 24.44
N GLU A 509 -6.35 -2.29 25.67
CA GLU A 509 -6.22 -3.71 25.97
C GLU A 509 -7.42 -4.55 25.50
N ALA A 510 -8.63 -4.01 25.59
CA ALA A 510 -9.84 -4.71 25.18
C ALA A 510 -9.83 -5.06 23.69
N SER A 511 -9.37 -4.17 22.83
CA SER A 511 -9.25 -4.42 21.40
C SER A 511 -8.14 -5.43 21.07
N VAL A 512 -7.05 -5.41 21.83
CA VAL A 512 -5.96 -6.39 21.70
C VAL A 512 -6.41 -7.78 22.16
N GLU A 513 -7.17 -7.87 23.26
CA GLU A 513 -7.76 -9.13 23.76
C GLU A 513 -8.69 -9.75 22.68
N VAL A 514 -9.64 -8.97 22.15
CA VAL A 514 -10.56 -9.42 21.10
C VAL A 514 -9.79 -9.86 19.84
N ALA A 515 -8.78 -9.09 19.41
CA ALA A 515 -7.95 -9.43 18.27
C ALA A 515 -7.20 -10.76 18.47
N GLY A 516 -6.67 -10.99 19.67
CA GLY A 516 -5.96 -12.25 20.03
C GLY A 516 -6.87 -13.48 20.04
N LYS A 517 -8.16 -13.30 20.34
CA LYS A 517 -9.19 -14.36 20.32
C LYS A 517 -9.93 -14.49 18.98
N THR A 518 -9.62 -13.64 18.00
CA THR A 518 -10.24 -13.70 16.66
C THR A 518 -9.52 -14.70 15.78
N VAL A 519 -10.27 -15.60 15.15
CA VAL A 519 -9.76 -16.64 14.23
C VAL A 519 -10.58 -16.67 12.93
N GLU A 520 -9.96 -17.16 11.88
CA GLU A 520 -10.60 -17.35 10.57
C GLU A 520 -11.51 -18.59 10.59
N ALA A 521 -12.65 -18.52 9.92
CA ALA A 521 -13.57 -19.66 9.85
C ALA A 521 -12.90 -20.91 9.25
N LEU A 522 -12.18 -20.78 8.13
CA LEU A 522 -11.48 -21.93 7.52
C LEU A 522 -10.30 -22.40 8.36
N GLY A 523 -9.65 -21.51 9.12
CA GLY A 523 -8.61 -21.89 10.09
C GLY A 523 -9.17 -22.81 11.17
N LEU A 524 -10.30 -22.44 11.76
CA LEU A 524 -10.99 -23.29 12.75
C LEU A 524 -11.42 -24.64 12.14
N LEU A 525 -12.01 -24.63 10.93
CA LEU A 525 -12.41 -25.88 10.26
C LEU A 525 -11.22 -26.78 9.96
N ARG A 526 -10.09 -26.21 9.58
CA ARG A 526 -8.83 -26.96 9.38
C ARG A 526 -8.36 -27.63 10.67
N GLU A 527 -8.36 -26.93 11.80
CA GLU A 527 -7.99 -27.48 13.12
C GLU A 527 -8.93 -28.62 13.52
N LEU A 528 -10.23 -28.45 13.34
CA LEU A 528 -11.22 -29.50 13.62
C LEU A 528 -11.07 -30.72 12.70
N ALA A 529 -10.75 -30.50 11.43
CA ALA A 529 -10.48 -31.59 10.49
C ALA A 529 -9.14 -32.29 10.76
N ALA A 530 -8.11 -31.57 11.15
CA ALA A 530 -6.81 -32.10 11.52
C ALA A 530 -6.87 -32.93 12.82
N SER A 531 -7.70 -32.51 13.78
CA SER A 531 -7.95 -33.27 15.03
C SER A 531 -8.90 -34.46 14.86
N GLY A 532 -9.43 -34.69 13.66
CA GLY A 532 -10.33 -35.79 13.35
C GLY A 532 -11.80 -35.55 13.74
N ARG A 533 -12.16 -34.39 14.27
CA ARG A 533 -13.55 -34.04 14.65
C ARG A 533 -14.44 -33.76 13.45
N LEU A 534 -13.85 -33.34 12.33
CA LEU A 534 -14.54 -33.16 11.07
C LEU A 534 -13.94 -34.07 9.99
N SER A 535 -14.80 -34.60 9.14
CA SER A 535 -14.41 -35.29 7.92
C SER A 535 -15.00 -34.55 6.72
N ALA A 536 -14.18 -34.18 5.76
CA ALA A 536 -14.67 -33.60 4.52
C ALA A 536 -15.20 -34.72 3.60
N ARG A 537 -16.37 -34.54 3.02
CA ARG A 537 -16.86 -35.41 1.94
C ARG A 537 -16.00 -35.24 0.69
N PRO A 538 -15.78 -36.31 -0.09
CA PRO A 538 -14.99 -36.22 -1.30
C PRO A 538 -15.54 -35.21 -2.28
N VAL A 539 -14.68 -34.34 -2.79
CA VAL A 539 -14.97 -33.33 -3.81
C VAL A 539 -14.12 -33.64 -5.04
N ARG A 540 -14.74 -33.80 -6.19
CA ARG A 540 -14.05 -34.02 -7.47
C ARG A 540 -14.06 -32.73 -8.29
N GLY A 541 -13.02 -32.53 -9.09
CA GLY A 541 -12.91 -31.40 -10.01
C GLY A 541 -11.67 -30.56 -9.76
N ARG A 542 -11.45 -29.62 -10.69
CA ARG A 542 -10.30 -28.71 -10.69
C ARG A 542 -10.77 -27.28 -10.38
N TYR A 543 -10.23 -26.70 -9.33
CA TYR A 543 -10.68 -25.41 -8.79
C TYR A 543 -9.56 -24.38 -8.79
N GLY A 544 -9.85 -23.22 -9.37
CA GLY A 544 -8.97 -22.06 -9.25
C GLY A 544 -9.29 -21.27 -7.97
N VAL A 545 -8.31 -21.11 -7.11
CA VAL A 545 -8.47 -20.38 -5.84
C VAL A 545 -8.02 -18.93 -6.01
N HIS A 546 -8.93 -17.98 -5.75
CA HIS A 546 -8.59 -16.58 -5.55
C HIS A 546 -8.37 -16.29 -4.08
N VAL A 547 -7.19 -15.76 -3.74
CA VAL A 547 -6.86 -15.31 -2.38
C VAL A 547 -7.19 -13.82 -2.26
N PRO A 548 -8.22 -13.43 -1.49
CA PRO A 548 -8.56 -12.03 -1.27
C PRO A 548 -7.42 -11.24 -0.60
N CYS A 549 -7.35 -9.94 -0.85
CA CYS A 549 -6.26 -9.11 -0.33
C CYS A 549 -6.13 -9.15 1.21
N HIS A 550 -7.25 -9.09 1.95
CA HIS A 550 -7.20 -9.19 3.41
C HIS A 550 -6.88 -10.61 3.89
N GLN A 551 -7.25 -11.63 3.12
CA GLN A 551 -6.89 -13.01 3.43
C GLN A 551 -5.38 -13.25 3.34
N ARG A 552 -4.67 -12.54 2.46
CA ARG A 552 -3.20 -12.61 2.37
C ARG A 552 -2.50 -12.16 3.64
N ALA A 553 -3.03 -11.10 4.28
CA ALA A 553 -2.54 -10.60 5.56
C ALA A 553 -2.87 -11.53 6.76
N LEU A 554 -3.71 -12.54 6.55
CA LEU A 554 -4.10 -13.57 7.52
C LEU A 554 -3.32 -14.86 7.23
N SER A 555 -4.00 -15.89 6.75
CA SER A 555 -3.39 -17.20 6.44
C SER A 555 -3.09 -17.43 4.95
N GLY A 556 -3.32 -16.44 4.09
CA GLY A 556 -3.15 -16.61 2.65
C GLY A 556 -4.05 -17.70 2.07
N ALA A 557 -3.49 -18.57 1.25
CA ALA A 557 -4.19 -19.71 0.65
C ALA A 557 -4.13 -20.98 1.50
N GLU A 558 -3.40 -20.99 2.61
CA GLU A 558 -3.01 -22.21 3.31
C GLU A 558 -4.23 -23.04 3.77
N ASN A 559 -5.18 -22.37 4.44
CA ASN A 559 -6.35 -23.06 4.99
C ASN A 559 -7.26 -23.61 3.89
N VAL A 560 -7.58 -22.82 2.89
CA VAL A 560 -8.49 -23.21 1.80
C VAL A 560 -7.87 -24.33 0.95
N LEU A 561 -6.58 -24.25 0.61
CA LEU A 561 -5.91 -25.30 -0.16
C LEU A 561 -5.80 -26.60 0.63
N TRP A 562 -5.48 -26.53 1.92
CA TRP A 562 -5.41 -27.71 2.77
C TRP A 562 -6.75 -28.44 2.83
N LEU A 563 -7.84 -27.72 3.07
CA LEU A 563 -9.18 -28.28 3.16
C LEU A 563 -9.66 -28.87 1.82
N LEU A 564 -9.43 -28.20 0.70
CA LEU A 564 -9.81 -28.67 -0.64
C LEU A 564 -9.04 -29.93 -1.01
N ARG A 565 -7.72 -29.97 -0.79
CA ARG A 565 -6.89 -31.14 -1.06
C ARG A 565 -7.25 -32.31 -0.16
N ARG A 566 -7.57 -32.06 1.11
CA ARG A 566 -8.04 -33.07 2.06
C ARG A 566 -9.37 -33.69 1.63
N ALA A 567 -10.22 -32.91 0.97
CA ALA A 567 -11.46 -33.40 0.35
C ALA A 567 -11.24 -34.10 -1.01
N GLY A 568 -10.01 -34.17 -1.54
CA GLY A 568 -9.69 -34.82 -2.82
C GLY A 568 -9.89 -33.93 -4.06
N ALA A 569 -10.09 -32.63 -3.88
CA ALA A 569 -10.17 -31.67 -4.99
C ALA A 569 -8.78 -31.28 -5.51
N GLU A 570 -8.66 -31.09 -6.82
CA GLU A 570 -7.50 -30.43 -7.42
C GLU A 570 -7.68 -28.92 -7.26
N ALA A 571 -6.78 -28.26 -6.53
CA ALA A 571 -6.89 -26.84 -6.24
C ALA A 571 -5.54 -26.13 -6.35
N GLU A 572 -5.52 -25.00 -7.05
CA GLU A 572 -4.34 -24.16 -7.21
C GLU A 572 -4.69 -22.68 -7.10
N VAL A 573 -3.75 -21.85 -6.61
CA VAL A 573 -3.90 -20.40 -6.54
C VAL A 573 -3.73 -19.81 -7.94
N VAL A 574 -4.68 -18.97 -8.34
CA VAL A 574 -4.64 -18.28 -9.64
C VAL A 574 -4.32 -16.81 -9.41
N GLY A 575 -3.33 -16.30 -10.17
CA GLY A 575 -2.97 -14.88 -10.15
C GLY A 575 -2.52 -14.42 -8.76
N ASP A 576 -1.53 -15.11 -8.17
CA ASP A 576 -0.99 -14.70 -6.87
C ASP A 576 -0.50 -13.25 -6.92
N GLY A 577 -0.86 -12.44 -5.91
CA GLY A 577 -0.62 -11.00 -5.91
C GLY A 577 -1.62 -10.16 -6.70
N MET A 578 -2.45 -10.73 -7.59
CA MET A 578 -3.44 -9.98 -8.37
C MET A 578 -4.67 -9.64 -7.54
N CYS A 579 -5.22 -8.45 -7.80
CA CYS A 579 -6.46 -7.97 -7.16
C CYS A 579 -7.66 -8.28 -8.05
N CYS A 580 -8.78 -8.69 -7.44
CA CYS A 580 -10.05 -8.80 -8.18
C CYS A 580 -10.59 -7.44 -8.63
N GLY A 581 -10.15 -6.33 -8.02
CA GLY A 581 -10.54 -4.97 -8.36
C GLY A 581 -11.79 -4.45 -7.65
N MET A 582 -12.61 -5.26 -7.00
CA MET A 582 -13.88 -4.83 -6.43
C MET A 582 -13.72 -3.86 -5.25
N ALA A 583 -12.81 -4.18 -4.33
CA ALA A 583 -12.50 -3.33 -3.18
C ALA A 583 -13.76 -2.87 -2.39
N GLY A 584 -14.50 -3.82 -1.89
CA GLY A 584 -15.75 -3.56 -1.17
C GLY A 584 -16.78 -2.88 -2.08
N THR A 585 -17.21 -1.69 -1.71
CA THR A 585 -18.17 -0.89 -2.48
C THR A 585 -17.55 0.02 -3.54
N PHE A 586 -16.21 0.06 -3.65
CA PHE A 586 -15.50 0.92 -4.61
C PHE A 586 -15.90 0.60 -6.06
N GLY A 587 -15.89 -0.68 -6.45
CA GLY A 587 -16.27 -1.13 -7.79
C GLY A 587 -17.77 -0.99 -8.11
N MET A 588 -18.59 -0.60 -7.13
CA MET A 588 -20.02 -0.31 -7.34
C MET A 588 -20.27 1.15 -7.74
N LYS A 589 -19.28 2.04 -7.57
CA LYS A 589 -19.43 3.45 -7.92
C LYS A 589 -19.42 3.66 -9.43
N ALA A 590 -20.30 4.52 -9.92
CA ALA A 590 -20.32 4.94 -11.31
C ALA A 590 -19.09 5.79 -11.66
N GLY A 591 -18.71 5.79 -12.93
CA GLY A 591 -17.67 6.66 -13.47
C GLY A 591 -16.26 6.05 -13.53
N PRO A 592 -15.26 6.88 -13.90
CA PRO A 592 -13.89 6.43 -14.13
C PRO A 592 -13.18 5.97 -12.85
N ILE A 593 -13.39 6.69 -11.74
CA ILE A 593 -12.89 6.33 -10.40
C ILE A 593 -13.98 5.53 -9.68
N GLY A 594 -14.10 4.27 -10.04
CA GLY A 594 -15.11 3.35 -9.55
C GLY A 594 -15.09 2.11 -10.43
N ARG A 595 -16.24 1.78 -11.06
CA ARG A 595 -16.37 0.56 -11.84
C ARG A 595 -15.35 0.39 -12.97
N LYS A 596 -15.06 1.45 -13.75
CA LYS A 596 -14.08 1.35 -14.84
C LYS A 596 -12.68 0.99 -14.34
N LEU A 597 -12.20 1.67 -13.31
CA LEU A 597 -10.92 1.35 -12.69
C LEU A 597 -10.94 -0.03 -12.04
N SER A 598 -12.04 -0.38 -11.37
CA SER A 598 -12.26 -1.70 -10.75
C SER A 598 -12.12 -2.84 -11.77
N GLN A 599 -12.79 -2.73 -12.92
CA GLN A 599 -12.70 -3.71 -13.99
C GLN A 599 -11.29 -3.79 -14.61
N ALA A 600 -10.63 -2.64 -14.80
CA ALA A 600 -9.26 -2.60 -15.31
C ALA A 600 -8.27 -3.30 -14.37
N MET A 601 -8.41 -3.11 -13.05
CA MET A 601 -7.60 -3.81 -12.04
C MET A 601 -7.81 -5.33 -12.06
N GLY A 602 -9.06 -5.78 -12.26
CA GLY A 602 -9.41 -7.20 -12.25
C GLY A 602 -9.08 -7.95 -13.55
N ARG A 603 -8.89 -7.23 -14.66
CA ARG A 603 -8.80 -7.83 -16.02
C ARG A 603 -7.81 -8.99 -16.13
N ARG A 604 -6.58 -8.79 -15.69
CA ARG A 604 -5.53 -9.83 -15.77
C ARG A 604 -5.91 -11.09 -14.98
N LEU A 605 -6.53 -10.92 -13.83
CA LEU A 605 -7.01 -12.03 -13.00
C LEU A 605 -8.18 -12.74 -13.68
N PHE A 606 -9.12 -12.00 -14.28
CA PHE A 606 -10.24 -12.59 -15.02
C PHE A 606 -9.76 -13.42 -16.20
N ASP A 607 -8.78 -12.93 -16.94
CA ASP A 607 -8.19 -13.64 -18.09
C ASP A 607 -7.47 -14.91 -17.62
N ALA A 608 -6.73 -14.86 -16.52
CA ALA A 608 -6.06 -16.03 -15.94
C ALA A 608 -7.06 -17.12 -15.52
N PHE A 609 -8.20 -16.76 -14.95
CA PHE A 609 -9.25 -17.74 -14.62
C PHE A 609 -9.90 -18.34 -15.87
N ARG A 610 -10.23 -17.51 -16.86
CA ARG A 610 -10.86 -18.00 -18.12
C ARG A 610 -9.97 -18.98 -18.88
N SER A 611 -8.65 -18.76 -18.85
CA SER A 611 -7.69 -19.63 -19.56
C SER A 611 -7.26 -20.84 -18.75
N GLY A 612 -7.57 -20.91 -17.45
CA GLY A 612 -7.04 -21.93 -16.55
C GLY A 612 -7.73 -23.30 -16.61
N GLY A 613 -8.91 -23.42 -17.26
CA GLY A 613 -9.62 -24.71 -17.40
C GLY A 613 -10.18 -25.24 -16.08
N PHE A 614 -10.68 -24.35 -15.20
CA PHE A 614 -11.27 -24.70 -13.91
C PHE A 614 -12.77 -24.95 -14.01
N ASP A 615 -13.28 -25.88 -13.23
CA ASP A 615 -14.72 -26.15 -13.11
C ASP A 615 -15.45 -25.01 -12.36
N ALA A 616 -14.76 -24.38 -11.40
CA ALA A 616 -15.24 -23.19 -10.71
C ALA A 616 -14.08 -22.41 -10.06
N ILE A 617 -14.37 -21.16 -9.73
CA ILE A 617 -13.51 -20.30 -8.90
C ILE A 617 -13.93 -20.46 -7.45
N VAL A 618 -12.96 -20.55 -6.54
CA VAL A 618 -13.20 -20.60 -5.09
C VAL A 618 -12.59 -19.37 -4.42
N THR A 619 -13.37 -18.66 -3.61
CA THR A 619 -12.89 -17.50 -2.84
C THR A 619 -13.68 -17.33 -1.54
N GLU A 620 -12.99 -16.89 -0.47
CA GLU A 620 -13.59 -16.63 0.83
C GLU A 620 -14.30 -15.26 0.91
N SER A 621 -13.94 -14.32 0.05
CA SER A 621 -14.51 -12.97 0.11
C SER A 621 -15.75 -12.85 -0.76
N SER A 622 -16.84 -12.44 -0.13
CA SER A 622 -18.14 -12.22 -0.75
C SER A 622 -18.10 -11.19 -1.88
N VAL A 623 -17.38 -10.08 -1.68
CA VAL A 623 -17.29 -9.00 -2.68
C VAL A 623 -16.39 -9.39 -3.85
N CYS A 624 -15.32 -10.16 -3.61
CA CYS A 624 -14.49 -10.72 -4.68
C CYS A 624 -15.31 -11.71 -5.52
N ALA A 625 -16.14 -12.55 -4.89
CA ALA A 625 -17.00 -13.50 -5.59
C ALA A 625 -17.95 -12.81 -6.58
N LEU A 626 -18.55 -11.69 -6.20
CA LEU A 626 -19.41 -10.90 -7.09
C LEU A 626 -18.65 -10.43 -8.33
N HIS A 627 -17.47 -9.84 -8.13
CA HIS A 627 -16.71 -9.26 -9.23
C HIS A 627 -16.07 -10.31 -10.14
N LEU A 628 -15.59 -11.40 -9.58
CA LEU A 628 -15.08 -12.55 -10.35
C LEU A 628 -16.18 -13.16 -11.21
N ARG A 629 -17.39 -13.35 -10.66
CA ARG A 629 -18.55 -13.85 -11.42
C ARG A 629 -18.88 -12.92 -12.59
N SER A 630 -19.02 -11.62 -12.32
CA SER A 630 -19.30 -10.62 -13.35
C SER A 630 -18.19 -10.52 -14.40
N GLY A 631 -16.92 -10.57 -13.97
CA GLY A 631 -15.77 -10.39 -14.82
C GLY A 631 -15.42 -11.62 -15.67
N THR A 632 -15.65 -12.84 -15.15
CA THR A 632 -15.26 -14.08 -15.83
C THR A 632 -16.42 -14.81 -16.51
N GLY A 633 -17.66 -14.62 -16.02
CA GLY A 633 -18.82 -15.44 -16.38
C GLY A 633 -18.79 -16.86 -15.80
N MET A 634 -17.79 -17.22 -15.01
CA MET A 634 -17.63 -18.55 -14.43
C MET A 634 -18.43 -18.68 -13.13
N ARG A 635 -18.67 -19.93 -12.73
CA ARG A 635 -19.22 -20.23 -11.40
C ARG A 635 -18.19 -19.86 -10.34
N VAL A 636 -18.61 -19.10 -9.32
CA VAL A 636 -17.78 -18.72 -8.17
C VAL A 636 -18.44 -19.22 -6.90
N LEU A 637 -17.70 -19.93 -6.08
CA LEU A 637 -18.17 -20.61 -4.87
C LEU A 637 -17.42 -20.10 -3.64
N HIS A 638 -18.13 -19.98 -2.53
CA HIS A 638 -17.49 -19.92 -1.22
C HIS A 638 -17.00 -21.33 -0.84
N PRO A 639 -15.85 -21.50 -0.14
CA PRO A 639 -15.38 -22.82 0.28
C PRO A 639 -16.43 -23.67 1.00
N LEU A 640 -17.31 -23.07 1.82
CA LEU A 640 -18.40 -23.76 2.52
C LEU A 640 -19.54 -24.25 1.61
N GLU A 641 -19.64 -23.75 0.37
CA GLU A 641 -20.60 -24.28 -0.61
C GLU A 641 -20.07 -25.55 -1.28
N LEU A 642 -18.74 -25.65 -1.37
CA LEU A 642 -18.07 -26.78 -2.01
C LEU A 642 -17.73 -27.89 -1.01
N LEU A 643 -17.18 -27.51 0.15
CA LEU A 643 -16.78 -28.41 1.20
C LEU A 643 -18.00 -28.78 2.08
N ARG A 644 -18.40 -30.04 2.01
CA ARG A 644 -19.40 -30.61 2.92
C ARG A 644 -18.67 -31.43 3.96
N PHE A 645 -18.92 -31.10 5.22
CA PHE A 645 -18.30 -31.77 6.35
C PHE A 645 -19.31 -32.66 7.07
N GLU A 646 -18.78 -33.69 7.71
CA GLU A 646 -19.49 -34.55 8.64
C GLU A 646 -18.78 -34.50 9.99
N ALA A 647 -19.54 -34.27 11.06
CA ALA A 647 -19.02 -34.37 12.41
C ALA A 647 -18.69 -35.85 12.72
N ARG A 648 -17.55 -36.08 13.34
CA ARG A 648 -17.20 -37.37 13.89
C ARG A 648 -17.32 -37.31 15.40
N SER A 649 -18.12 -38.20 15.94
CA SER A 649 -18.32 -38.39 17.38
C SER A 649 -17.04 -38.86 18.09
#